data_cd8609e69dcc901f0d6715448f9e661f
#
_entry.id   cd8609e69dcc901f0d6715448f9e661f
#
_cell.length_a   1.000
_cell.length_b   1.000
_cell.length_c   1.000
_cell.angle_alpha   90.00
_cell.angle_beta   90.00
_cell.angle_gamma   90.00
#
_symmetry.space_group_name_H-M   'P 1'
#
loop_
_entity.id
_entity.type
_entity.pdbx_description
1 polymer ?
#
loop_
_entity_poly.entity_id
_entity_poly.type
_entity_poly.pdbx_seq_one_letter_code
_entity_poly.pdbx_strand_id
1 'polypeptide(L)'
;MTTIAPRICAWVLLLLNMAFMGSVDAADGPLKPMDVFDLEYASYPQVSPDGTKVLYMRRSFDVMRDASRASLWMVDLTVERHQPLIANFGSYGWPTWNRQSNQIAFVTADRRRHQIRVLDLASGRIAMLADLPTAPSWLAWSPDDRQIAFVQAVPGEPGKPLYQGPKKPKGAKWADSATVVDAVRYQFDGRGIVEPNFSHVFVLPAEGGTPVKLTDGDFQHGGPLVWQATGESLLFSANRDKDWALQTFESDLFEVNVATGALTAVTESPGREFAPVLSPDGAQLLFLREANHRATYRPTELWLQDLDSGDQVQLAADQDISIEAATFSQRGRSVAVMYDQRGKRVLAEISLKGKMTILTDAVGGTTLGRPYTSGSFDVNAGTYAFTLAAPNRPADLGVIQKGNIRQLTALNEDVLGRRRLGNVKEVEYRSRFDGTPIHGFYVTPPDFDDSQQYPLILELHGGPHLAYGPNFSAEMQLMAAAGYIVFYDNYRGSTSYGEAFALLLQDRYASSEDFDDHMSGIDHLIGKGFVDADNLFICGGSAGGIGTAYAIGLTERFNAAVAAKPVINWISKTLTADSYIFQINHQFQGPPWEQFDAYWKRSPLSLVGNVTTPTMLLTGEEDRRTPISETEQFYQALKFKGVDAVMVRLPGSAHGIAGRPSRLLSKVGHTLAWFERYRTDQLAKTAAPDSKADQD
;
A
#
# COMPACT_ATOMS: atom_id res chain seq x y z
N MET A 1 73.01 34.49 28.69
CA MET A 1 72.56 33.10 28.57
C MET A 1 71.04 33.16 28.45
N THR A 2 70.54 33.30 27.26
CA THR A 2 69.14 33.60 26.93
C THR A 2 68.52 32.37 26.25
N THR A 3 67.54 31.83 26.89
CA THR A 3 66.71 30.67 26.40
C THR A 3 65.77 31.11 25.33
N ILE A 4 65.91 30.56 24.14
CA ILE A 4 64.95 30.56 23.03
C ILE A 4 64.28 29.18 23.05
N ALA A 5 62.95 29.10 23.20
CA ALA A 5 62.13 27.95 22.98
C ALA A 5 60.67 28.37 22.71
N PRO A 6 59.81 27.57 22.17
CA PRO A 6 59.62 27.27 20.72
C PRO A 6 58.22 27.74 20.25
N ARG A 7 58.17 28.43 19.14
CA ARG A 7 56.93 28.89 18.50
C ARG A 7 56.61 28.17 17.16
N ILE A 8 57.14 26.96 16.96
CA ILE A 8 56.97 26.27 15.67
C ILE A 8 55.95 25.09 15.70
N CYS A 9 55.49 24.63 16.86
CA CYS A 9 54.55 23.52 16.93
C CYS A 9 53.06 23.87 16.78
N ALA A 10 52.66 25.14 16.81
CA ALA A 10 51.22 25.50 16.73
C ALA A 10 50.69 25.62 15.31
N TRP A 11 51.53 25.77 14.30
CA TRP A 11 51.08 25.93 12.89
C TRP A 11 50.99 24.62 12.13
N VAL A 12 51.62 23.56 12.54
CA VAL A 12 51.60 22.24 11.90
C VAL A 12 50.31 21.48 12.31
N LEU A 13 49.77 21.71 13.49
CA LEU A 13 48.49 21.13 13.97
C LEU A 13 47.26 21.80 13.36
N LEU A 14 47.38 23.07 12.90
CA LEU A 14 46.25 23.74 12.22
C LEU A 14 46.16 23.36 10.71
N LEU A 15 47.23 22.92 10.07
CA LEU A 15 47.25 22.46 8.70
C LEU A 15 46.84 20.97 8.56
N LEU A 16 46.93 20.16 9.62
CA LEU A 16 46.45 18.80 9.59
C LEU A 16 44.93 18.67 9.88
N ASN A 17 44.29 19.69 10.47
CA ASN A 17 42.81 19.70 10.65
C ASN A 17 42.03 20.29 9.44
N MET A 18 42.70 20.87 8.44
CA MET A 18 42.05 21.29 7.19
C MET A 18 42.08 20.22 6.05
N ALA A 19 42.73 19.08 6.29
CA ALA A 19 42.82 18.02 5.30
C ALA A 19 41.76 16.90 5.48
N PHE A 20 40.85 17.05 6.44
CA PHE A 20 39.71 16.15 6.65
C PHE A 20 38.34 16.86 6.51
N MET A 21 38.26 17.96 5.76
CA MET A 21 37.03 18.26 5.07
C MET A 21 37.00 17.29 3.86
N GLY A 22 36.44 16.11 4.11
CA GLY A 22 36.15 15.18 3.04
C GLY A 22 35.42 15.93 1.94
N SER A 23 35.94 15.85 0.71
CA SER A 23 35.19 16.21 -0.48
C SER A 23 33.82 15.60 -0.30
N VAL A 24 32.77 16.41 -0.26
CA VAL A 24 31.42 15.94 -0.56
C VAL A 24 31.56 15.39 -1.96
N ASP A 25 31.65 14.06 -2.09
CA ASP A 25 31.67 13.41 -3.39
C ASP A 25 30.47 13.94 -4.16
N ALA A 26 30.74 14.56 -5.31
CA ALA A 26 29.69 15.04 -6.18
C ALA A 26 28.76 13.87 -6.48
N ALA A 27 27.44 14.06 -6.30
CA ALA A 27 26.46 13.01 -6.50
C ALA A 27 26.69 12.28 -7.84
N ASP A 28 26.72 10.94 -7.83
CA ASP A 28 27.07 10.08 -8.97
C ASP A 28 26.07 10.09 -10.14
N GLY A 29 25.27 11.14 -10.29
CA GLY A 29 24.25 11.28 -11.31
C GLY A 29 22.83 10.97 -10.82
N PRO A 30 21.84 10.88 -11.73
CA PRO A 30 20.45 10.60 -11.37
C PRO A 30 20.26 9.16 -10.88
N LEU A 31 19.07 8.88 -10.31
CA LEU A 31 18.66 7.53 -9.91
C LEU A 31 18.72 6.58 -11.11
N LYS A 32 19.34 5.41 -10.92
CA LYS A 32 19.48 4.37 -11.96
C LYS A 32 18.50 3.22 -11.69
N PRO A 33 18.05 2.50 -12.76
CA PRO A 33 17.14 1.37 -12.57
C PRO A 33 17.61 0.33 -11.54
N MET A 34 18.90 -0.02 -11.55
CA MET A 34 19.43 -1.02 -10.62
C MET A 34 19.46 -0.57 -9.16
N ASP A 35 19.49 0.72 -8.88
CA ASP A 35 19.44 1.24 -7.51
C ASP A 35 18.16 0.82 -6.77
N VAL A 36 17.08 0.51 -7.51
CA VAL A 36 15.81 0.04 -6.92
C VAL A 36 15.97 -1.25 -6.11
N PHE A 37 16.93 -2.12 -6.50
CA PHE A 37 17.22 -3.34 -5.75
C PHE A 37 17.95 -3.10 -4.44
N ASP A 38 18.61 -1.97 -4.30
CA ASP A 38 19.38 -1.60 -3.11
C ASP A 38 18.58 -0.73 -2.14
N LEU A 39 17.33 -0.33 -2.52
CA LEU A 39 16.47 0.45 -1.64
C LEU A 39 15.95 -0.38 -0.48
N GLU A 40 15.86 0.29 0.68
CA GLU A 40 15.37 -0.29 1.91
C GLU A 40 14.31 0.60 2.55
N TYR A 41 13.44 0.03 3.40
CA TYR A 41 12.50 0.83 4.18
C TYR A 41 12.10 0.16 5.49
N ALA A 42 11.81 0.99 6.49
CA ALA A 42 11.24 0.56 7.76
C ALA A 42 9.75 0.25 7.60
N SER A 43 9.27 -0.78 8.28
CA SER A 43 7.86 -1.13 8.35
C SER A 43 7.55 -1.83 9.67
N TYR A 44 6.28 -1.81 10.08
CA TYR A 44 5.81 -2.48 11.31
C TYR A 44 6.61 -2.07 12.56
N PRO A 45 6.73 -0.78 12.88
CA PRO A 45 7.33 -0.38 14.14
C PRO A 45 6.48 -0.86 15.31
N GLN A 46 7.13 -1.36 16.38
CA GLN A 46 6.47 -1.75 17.61
C GLN A 46 7.29 -1.30 18.81
N VAL A 47 6.67 -0.56 19.69
CA VAL A 47 7.27 -0.11 20.95
C VAL A 47 7.13 -1.20 21.99
N SER A 48 8.21 -1.53 22.68
CA SER A 48 8.14 -2.46 23.83
C SER A 48 7.18 -1.95 24.90
N PRO A 49 6.48 -2.82 25.64
CA PRO A 49 5.55 -2.40 26.70
C PRO A 49 6.13 -1.44 27.74
N ASP A 50 7.45 -1.53 28.01
CA ASP A 50 8.18 -0.60 28.89
C ASP A 50 8.56 0.74 28.23
N GLY A 51 8.30 0.90 26.91
CA GLY A 51 8.59 2.12 26.15
C GLY A 51 10.07 2.38 25.85
N THR A 52 10.95 1.43 26.13
CA THR A 52 12.41 1.62 26.03
C THR A 52 13.03 1.15 24.72
N LYS A 53 12.33 0.31 23.96
CA LYS A 53 12.84 -0.28 22.72
C LYS A 53 11.81 -0.14 21.59
N VAL A 54 12.29 -0.04 20.36
CA VAL A 54 11.48 -0.10 19.16
C VAL A 54 11.95 -1.25 18.29
N LEU A 55 11.08 -2.23 18.11
CA LEU A 55 11.21 -3.31 17.13
C LEU A 55 10.67 -2.83 15.80
N TYR A 56 11.30 -3.18 14.68
CA TYR A 56 10.75 -2.92 13.37
C TYR A 56 11.23 -3.97 12.33
N MET A 57 10.53 -4.05 11.22
CA MET A 57 10.94 -4.85 10.07
C MET A 57 11.68 -3.95 9.08
N ARG A 58 12.95 -4.24 8.81
CA ARG A 58 13.73 -3.65 7.72
C ARG A 58 13.48 -4.44 6.46
N ARG A 59 12.83 -3.81 5.49
CA ARG A 59 12.54 -4.36 4.17
C ARG A 59 13.66 -4.04 3.21
N SER A 60 14.01 -5.00 2.36
CA SER A 60 15.01 -4.88 1.29
C SER A 60 14.67 -5.84 0.16
N PHE A 61 15.48 -5.86 -0.89
CA PHE A 61 15.24 -6.74 -2.04
C PHE A 61 16.42 -7.68 -2.29
N ASP A 62 16.12 -8.83 -2.88
CA ASP A 62 17.09 -9.81 -3.35
C ASP A 62 17.16 -9.76 -4.87
N VAL A 63 18.22 -9.18 -5.43
CA VAL A 63 18.42 -9.08 -6.87
C VAL A 63 18.50 -10.46 -7.55
N MET A 64 19.06 -11.47 -6.86
CA MET A 64 19.20 -12.82 -7.41
C MET A 64 17.90 -13.61 -7.45
N ARG A 65 16.95 -13.28 -6.55
CA ARG A 65 15.64 -13.94 -6.45
C ARG A 65 14.50 -13.08 -6.94
N ASP A 66 14.79 -11.81 -7.23
CA ASP A 66 13.78 -10.80 -7.58
C ASP A 66 12.62 -10.80 -6.58
N ALA A 67 12.93 -10.68 -5.32
CA ALA A 67 11.97 -10.82 -4.23
C ALA A 67 12.22 -9.83 -3.09
N SER A 68 11.14 -9.41 -2.42
CA SER A 68 11.24 -8.67 -1.17
C SER A 68 11.75 -9.58 -0.05
N ARG A 69 12.58 -9.01 0.81
CA ARG A 69 13.11 -9.62 2.03
C ARG A 69 12.72 -8.78 3.25
N ALA A 70 12.73 -9.40 4.40
CA ALA A 70 12.57 -8.71 5.68
C ALA A 70 13.58 -9.25 6.70
N SER A 71 14.05 -8.38 7.56
CA SER A 71 14.84 -8.72 8.74
C SER A 71 14.27 -7.99 9.96
N LEU A 72 14.41 -8.58 11.14
CA LEU A 72 13.94 -7.95 12.38
C LEU A 72 15.10 -7.16 13.01
N TRP A 73 14.82 -5.90 13.29
CA TRP A 73 15.76 -4.95 13.88
C TRP A 73 15.17 -4.30 15.12
N MET A 74 16.05 -3.86 16.00
CA MET A 74 15.66 -3.17 17.23
C MET A 74 16.51 -1.93 17.45
N VAL A 75 15.87 -0.86 17.91
CA VAL A 75 16.53 0.32 18.47
C VAL A 75 16.27 0.35 19.97
N ASP A 76 17.32 0.30 20.77
CA ASP A 76 17.26 0.56 22.21
C ASP A 76 17.40 2.06 22.44
N LEU A 77 16.32 2.70 22.91
CA LEU A 77 16.24 4.16 23.07
C LEU A 77 17.01 4.67 24.30
N THR A 78 17.40 3.77 25.22
CA THR A 78 18.10 4.15 26.45
C THR A 78 19.60 4.30 26.24
N VAL A 79 20.16 3.51 25.32
CA VAL A 79 21.61 3.50 25.01
C VAL A 79 21.88 3.84 23.54
N GLU A 80 20.84 4.25 22.81
CA GLU A 80 20.89 4.61 21.38
C GLU A 80 21.54 3.54 20.48
N ARG A 81 21.28 2.26 20.80
CA ARG A 81 21.85 1.14 20.07
C ARG A 81 20.87 0.61 19.04
N HIS A 82 21.27 0.64 17.78
CA HIS A 82 20.57 0.06 16.64
C HIS A 82 21.25 -1.25 16.22
N GLN A 83 20.49 -2.36 16.23
CA GLN A 83 21.06 -3.68 15.96
C GLN A 83 20.06 -4.63 15.29
N PRO A 84 20.54 -5.56 14.42
CA PRO A 84 19.72 -6.65 13.95
C PRO A 84 19.42 -7.63 15.09
N LEU A 85 18.18 -8.09 15.17
CA LEU A 85 17.79 -9.22 16.02
C LEU A 85 17.87 -10.53 15.24
N ILE A 86 17.41 -10.50 14.00
CA ILE A 86 17.50 -11.64 13.08
C ILE A 86 17.98 -11.08 11.73
N ALA A 87 19.26 -11.28 11.45
CA ALA A 87 19.93 -10.79 10.25
C ALA A 87 19.78 -11.73 9.05
N ASN A 88 19.43 -12.99 9.27
CA ASN A 88 19.18 -13.93 8.18
C ASN A 88 17.94 -13.50 7.39
N PHE A 89 18.13 -13.20 6.13
CA PHE A 89 17.04 -12.79 5.26
C PHE A 89 16.05 -13.94 5.07
N GLY A 90 14.80 -13.71 5.45
CA GLY A 90 13.72 -14.67 5.41
C GLY A 90 12.38 -14.00 5.16
N SER A 91 11.34 -14.77 5.23
CA SER A 91 9.97 -14.26 5.30
C SER A 91 9.58 -14.20 6.77
N TYR A 92 9.60 -13.01 7.35
CA TYR A 92 9.18 -12.75 8.72
C TYR A 92 7.89 -11.93 8.69
N GLY A 93 6.99 -12.19 9.65
CA GLY A 93 5.74 -11.46 9.79
C GLY A 93 5.23 -11.47 11.22
N TRP A 94 4.34 -10.55 11.51
CA TRP A 94 3.61 -10.44 12.78
C TRP A 94 4.50 -10.47 14.02
N PRO A 95 5.64 -9.72 14.05
CA PRO A 95 6.43 -9.64 15.27
C PRO A 95 5.60 -8.98 16.38
N THR A 96 5.68 -9.50 17.61
CA THR A 96 4.94 -8.95 18.75
C THR A 96 5.71 -9.18 20.06
N TRP A 97 5.72 -8.14 20.90
CA TRP A 97 6.33 -8.19 22.23
C TRP A 97 5.49 -8.99 23.21
N ASN A 98 6.15 -9.72 24.10
CA ASN A 98 5.51 -10.17 25.33
C ASN A 98 5.40 -9.00 26.32
N ARG A 99 4.57 -9.15 27.37
CA ARG A 99 4.27 -8.07 28.32
C ARG A 99 5.50 -7.64 29.14
N GLN A 100 6.45 -8.55 29.35
CA GLN A 100 7.69 -8.27 30.08
C GLN A 100 8.77 -7.58 29.24
N SER A 101 8.55 -7.25 27.98
CA SER A 101 9.52 -6.60 27.08
C SER A 101 10.84 -7.37 26.88
N ASN A 102 10.84 -8.68 27.11
CA ASN A 102 12.03 -9.53 27.02
C ASN A 102 11.94 -10.65 25.99
N GLN A 103 10.76 -10.89 25.38
CA GLN A 103 10.57 -11.86 24.32
C GLN A 103 9.79 -11.29 23.15
N ILE A 104 10.06 -11.81 21.96
CA ILE A 104 9.38 -11.43 20.71
C ILE A 104 8.88 -12.69 20.03
N ALA A 105 7.55 -12.81 19.84
CA ALA A 105 6.97 -13.82 18.99
C ALA A 105 6.91 -13.31 17.55
N PHE A 106 7.10 -14.20 16.57
CA PHE A 106 7.01 -13.86 15.15
C PHE A 106 6.71 -15.09 14.29
N VAL A 107 6.22 -14.84 13.09
CA VAL A 107 5.99 -15.88 12.07
C VAL A 107 7.18 -15.95 11.13
N THR A 108 7.57 -17.14 10.74
CA THR A 108 8.54 -17.38 9.67
C THR A 108 8.02 -18.46 8.74
N ALA A 109 8.38 -18.37 7.45
CA ALA A 109 8.06 -19.39 6.47
C ALA A 109 9.34 -20.07 5.97
N ASP A 110 9.35 -21.41 5.95
CA ASP A 110 10.34 -22.23 5.28
C ASP A 110 9.64 -23.14 4.27
N ARG A 111 9.86 -22.86 2.98
CA ARG A 111 9.25 -23.57 1.84
C ARG A 111 7.71 -23.53 1.89
N ARG A 112 7.07 -24.63 2.34
CA ARG A 112 5.60 -24.79 2.44
C ARG A 112 5.10 -24.85 3.88
N ARG A 113 5.97 -24.64 4.87
CA ARG A 113 5.62 -24.69 6.29
C ARG A 113 5.79 -23.32 6.91
N HIS A 114 4.88 -23.01 7.80
CA HIS A 114 4.86 -21.73 8.53
C HIS A 114 5.07 -22.01 10.01
N GLN A 115 5.95 -21.26 10.64
CA GLN A 115 6.31 -21.51 12.03
C GLN A 115 6.05 -20.28 12.89
N ILE A 116 5.50 -20.50 14.07
CA ILE A 116 5.50 -19.51 15.13
C ILE A 116 6.76 -19.75 15.96
N ARG A 117 7.56 -18.70 16.11
CA ARG A 117 8.81 -18.72 16.86
C ARG A 117 8.85 -17.63 17.91
N VAL A 118 9.62 -17.83 18.97
CA VAL A 118 9.88 -16.85 20.02
C VAL A 118 11.38 -16.64 20.14
N LEU A 119 11.81 -15.38 20.13
CA LEU A 119 13.15 -14.92 20.43
C LEU A 119 13.19 -14.43 21.88
N ASP A 120 14.05 -14.99 22.70
CA ASP A 120 14.41 -14.50 24.02
C ASP A 120 15.58 -13.52 23.90
N LEU A 121 15.39 -12.28 24.31
CA LEU A 121 16.37 -11.20 24.10
C LEU A 121 17.62 -11.34 24.97
N ALA A 122 17.51 -11.92 26.16
CA ALA A 122 18.62 -12.05 27.07
C ALA A 122 19.62 -13.12 26.60
N SER A 123 19.12 -14.27 26.15
CA SER A 123 19.94 -15.39 25.69
C SER A 123 20.20 -15.38 24.19
N GLY A 124 19.42 -14.65 23.38
CA GLY A 124 19.43 -14.69 21.92
C GLY A 124 18.88 -16.02 21.35
N ARG A 125 18.28 -16.87 22.18
CA ARG A 125 17.73 -18.17 21.77
C ARG A 125 16.42 -17.97 21.01
N ILE A 126 16.28 -18.66 19.88
CA ILE A 126 15.02 -18.75 19.12
C ILE A 126 14.44 -20.14 19.30
N ALA A 127 13.25 -20.22 19.89
CA ALA A 127 12.47 -21.45 20.04
C ALA A 127 11.37 -21.51 18.96
N MET A 128 11.13 -22.70 18.40
CA MET A 128 9.97 -22.97 17.55
C MET A 128 8.83 -23.47 18.45
N LEU A 129 7.69 -22.78 18.42
CA LEU A 129 6.50 -23.16 19.19
C LEU A 129 5.56 -24.06 18.43
N ALA A 130 5.35 -23.79 17.15
CA ALA A 130 4.49 -24.57 16.28
C ALA A 130 4.98 -24.57 14.83
N ASP A 131 4.68 -25.65 14.11
CA ASP A 131 4.94 -25.83 12.68
C ASP A 131 3.59 -26.10 11.99
N LEU A 132 3.12 -25.14 11.19
CA LEU A 132 1.74 -25.04 10.74
C LEU A 132 1.63 -25.21 9.21
N PRO A 133 0.53 -25.80 8.71
CA PRO A 133 0.34 -26.02 7.27
C PRO A 133 0.02 -24.74 6.49
N THR A 134 -0.61 -23.76 7.14
CA THR A 134 -0.98 -22.45 6.55
C THR A 134 -0.41 -21.33 7.38
N ALA A 135 -0.22 -20.14 6.77
CA ALA A 135 0.39 -18.99 7.42
C ALA A 135 -0.50 -18.46 8.56
N PRO A 136 -0.01 -18.43 9.80
CA PRO A 136 -0.70 -17.72 10.87
C PRO A 136 -0.55 -16.21 10.73
N SER A 137 -1.49 -15.46 11.31
CA SER A 137 -1.51 -14.00 11.34
C SER A 137 -2.01 -13.49 12.68
N TRP A 138 -1.84 -12.21 12.95
CA TRP A 138 -2.39 -11.54 14.14
C TRP A 138 -1.96 -12.20 15.46
N LEU A 139 -0.63 -12.40 15.64
CA LEU A 139 -0.11 -12.95 16.90
C LEU A 139 -0.39 -11.99 18.06
N ALA A 140 -0.90 -12.52 19.18
CA ALA A 140 -1.17 -11.76 20.39
C ALA A 140 -0.81 -12.58 21.63
N TRP A 141 0.09 -12.05 22.48
CA TRP A 141 0.44 -12.65 23.77
C TRP A 141 -0.70 -12.49 24.78
N SER A 142 -0.96 -13.52 25.58
CA SER A 142 -1.86 -13.41 26.74
C SER A 142 -1.29 -12.46 27.80
N PRO A 143 -2.14 -11.87 28.66
CA PRO A 143 -1.69 -10.93 29.69
C PRO A 143 -0.67 -11.49 30.69
N ASP A 144 -0.64 -12.81 30.87
CA ASP A 144 0.27 -13.55 31.74
C ASP A 144 1.50 -14.12 31.03
N ASP A 145 1.70 -13.82 29.72
CA ASP A 145 2.76 -14.34 28.84
C ASP A 145 2.77 -15.87 28.68
N ARG A 146 1.68 -16.59 29.00
CA ARG A 146 1.64 -18.06 28.94
C ARG A 146 1.07 -18.62 27.65
N GLN A 147 0.36 -17.81 26.88
CA GLN A 147 -0.28 -18.23 25.63
C GLN A 147 -0.06 -17.20 24.52
N ILE A 148 -0.12 -17.67 23.27
CA ILE A 148 -0.15 -16.84 22.08
C ILE A 148 -1.41 -17.18 21.30
N ALA A 149 -2.27 -16.18 21.06
CA ALA A 149 -3.39 -16.30 20.14
C ALA A 149 -2.95 -15.96 18.72
N PHE A 150 -3.61 -16.55 17.73
CA PHE A 150 -3.37 -16.25 16.30
C PHE A 150 -4.58 -16.63 15.45
N VAL A 151 -4.64 -16.08 14.24
CA VAL A 151 -5.61 -16.46 13.22
C VAL A 151 -4.95 -17.37 12.20
N GLN A 152 -5.62 -18.45 11.82
CA GLN A 152 -5.14 -19.38 10.80
C GLN A 152 -6.29 -19.85 9.90
N ALA A 153 -6.00 -19.93 8.57
CA ALA A 153 -6.95 -20.50 7.62
C ALA A 153 -6.96 -22.05 7.72
N VAL A 154 -8.16 -22.62 7.79
CA VAL A 154 -8.45 -24.04 7.78
C VAL A 154 -9.16 -24.37 6.47
N PRO A 155 -8.74 -25.42 5.74
CA PRO A 155 -9.45 -25.87 4.54
C PRO A 155 -10.91 -26.21 4.83
N GLY A 156 -11.81 -25.73 3.98
CA GLY A 156 -13.21 -26.17 3.93
C GLY A 156 -13.39 -27.39 3.04
N GLU A 157 -14.64 -27.80 2.89
CA GLU A 157 -14.96 -28.89 1.96
C GLU A 157 -14.81 -28.42 0.51
N PRO A 158 -13.97 -29.10 -0.32
CA PRO A 158 -13.85 -28.77 -1.73
C PRO A 158 -15.14 -29.08 -2.49
N GLY A 159 -15.37 -28.37 -3.60
CA GLY A 159 -16.50 -28.64 -4.48
C GLY A 159 -16.55 -30.12 -4.91
N LYS A 160 -17.70 -30.77 -4.78
CA LYS A 160 -17.84 -32.20 -5.07
C LYS A 160 -17.83 -32.44 -6.58
N PRO A 161 -16.98 -33.34 -7.09
CA PRO A 161 -17.00 -33.71 -8.50
C PRO A 161 -18.40 -34.19 -8.91
N LEU A 162 -18.97 -33.61 -9.96
CA LEU A 162 -20.25 -34.03 -10.54
C LEU A 162 -20.14 -35.38 -11.28
N TYR A 163 -18.93 -35.77 -11.62
CA TYR A 163 -18.62 -37.00 -12.34
C TYR A 163 -17.39 -37.68 -11.72
N GLN A 164 -17.52 -38.96 -11.41
CA GLN A 164 -16.41 -39.80 -11.05
C GLN A 164 -15.93 -40.59 -12.28
N GLY A 165 -14.81 -40.15 -12.83
CA GLY A 165 -14.17 -40.82 -13.95
C GLY A 165 -13.60 -42.20 -13.61
N PRO A 166 -13.13 -42.95 -14.61
CA PRO A 166 -12.47 -44.23 -14.40
C PRO A 166 -11.18 -44.01 -13.61
N LYS A 167 -10.79 -45.02 -12.83
CA LYS A 167 -9.57 -44.98 -12.07
C LYS A 167 -8.35 -44.89 -12.98
N LYS A 168 -7.49 -43.90 -12.79
CA LYS A 168 -6.26 -43.70 -13.55
C LYS A 168 -5.34 -44.95 -13.43
N PRO A 169 -4.92 -45.55 -14.54
CA PRO A 169 -3.97 -46.66 -14.51
C PRO A 169 -2.64 -46.24 -13.85
N LYS A 170 -2.00 -47.15 -13.16
CA LYS A 170 -0.70 -46.90 -12.53
C LYS A 170 0.33 -46.46 -13.57
N GLY A 171 0.97 -45.32 -13.35
CA GLY A 171 1.97 -44.72 -14.26
C GLY A 171 1.41 -43.94 -15.45
N ALA A 172 0.09 -43.89 -15.65
CA ALA A 172 -0.50 -43.07 -16.72
C ALA A 172 -0.31 -41.57 -16.45
N LYS A 173 0.02 -40.78 -17.48
CA LYS A 173 0.17 -39.31 -17.43
C LYS A 173 -1.09 -38.65 -18.01
N TRP A 174 -2.18 -38.71 -17.27
CA TRP A 174 -3.39 -38.01 -17.66
C TRP A 174 -3.25 -36.51 -17.32
N ALA A 175 -3.99 -35.68 -18.02
CA ALA A 175 -4.18 -34.28 -17.62
C ALA A 175 -4.80 -34.20 -16.22
N ASP A 176 -4.66 -33.04 -15.59
CA ASP A 176 -5.27 -32.77 -14.28
C ASP A 176 -6.80 -32.89 -14.38
N SER A 177 -7.41 -33.32 -13.28
CA SER A 177 -8.87 -33.43 -13.19
C SER A 177 -9.51 -32.05 -13.28
N ALA A 178 -10.76 -32.00 -13.74
CA ALA A 178 -11.53 -30.78 -13.73
C ALA A 178 -11.74 -30.25 -12.29
N THR A 179 -11.59 -28.97 -12.11
CA THR A 179 -11.93 -28.28 -10.85
C THR A 179 -13.42 -27.93 -10.87
N VAL A 180 -14.16 -28.30 -9.84
CA VAL A 180 -15.56 -27.93 -9.67
C VAL A 180 -15.61 -26.75 -8.70
N VAL A 181 -16.23 -25.66 -9.15
CA VAL A 181 -16.38 -24.42 -8.38
C VAL A 181 -17.87 -24.21 -8.11
N ASP A 182 -18.25 -24.16 -6.85
CA ASP A 182 -19.63 -23.91 -6.38
C ASP A 182 -19.71 -22.81 -5.31
N ALA A 183 -18.54 -22.21 -4.94
CA ALA A 183 -18.46 -21.13 -3.97
C ALA A 183 -18.68 -19.76 -4.62
N VAL A 184 -19.35 -18.86 -3.89
CA VAL A 184 -19.55 -17.46 -4.29
C VAL A 184 -18.21 -16.73 -4.46
N ARG A 185 -17.29 -16.88 -3.51
CA ARG A 185 -15.94 -16.30 -3.55
C ARG A 185 -14.93 -17.38 -3.86
N TYR A 186 -14.66 -17.59 -5.14
CA TYR A 186 -13.85 -18.71 -5.63
C TYR A 186 -12.49 -18.29 -6.21
N GLN A 187 -12.28 -17.01 -6.45
CA GLN A 187 -11.01 -16.51 -6.99
C GLN A 187 -10.56 -15.24 -6.28
N PHE A 188 -9.25 -15.04 -6.21
CA PHE A 188 -8.63 -13.86 -5.62
C PHE A 188 -7.38 -13.45 -6.41
N ASP A 189 -7.16 -12.16 -6.53
CA ASP A 189 -5.94 -11.65 -7.17
C ASP A 189 -4.69 -12.15 -6.43
N GLY A 190 -3.67 -12.56 -7.19
CA GLY A 190 -2.42 -13.15 -6.67
C GLY A 190 -2.54 -14.57 -6.12
N ARG A 191 -3.74 -15.14 -6.04
CA ARG A 191 -3.99 -16.51 -5.56
C ARG A 191 -4.68 -17.40 -6.59
N GLY A 192 -5.27 -16.79 -7.63
CA GLY A 192 -6.04 -17.53 -8.65
C GLY A 192 -7.34 -18.10 -8.13
N ILE A 193 -7.76 -19.25 -8.69
CA ILE A 193 -8.88 -20.04 -8.18
C ILE A 193 -8.44 -20.71 -6.87
N VAL A 194 -9.23 -20.56 -5.83
CA VAL A 194 -8.93 -21.09 -4.50
C VAL A 194 -9.99 -22.08 -4.05
N GLU A 195 -9.57 -23.12 -3.37
CA GLU A 195 -10.49 -24.00 -2.64
C GLU A 195 -11.07 -23.27 -1.42
N PRO A 196 -12.29 -23.60 -0.98
CA PRO A 196 -12.87 -23.03 0.22
C PRO A 196 -11.92 -23.14 1.42
N ASN A 197 -11.74 -22.04 2.13
CA ASN A 197 -10.98 -22.02 3.37
C ASN A 197 -11.57 -20.94 4.29
N PHE A 198 -11.50 -21.20 5.59
CA PHE A 198 -12.10 -20.36 6.61
C PHE A 198 -11.07 -20.02 7.68
N SER A 199 -10.97 -18.75 8.02
CA SER A 199 -10.04 -18.28 9.04
C SER A 199 -10.63 -18.47 10.42
N HIS A 200 -9.85 -19.08 11.32
CA HIS A 200 -10.27 -19.34 12.69
C HIS A 200 -9.26 -18.80 13.69
N VAL A 201 -9.76 -18.49 14.89
CA VAL A 201 -8.95 -18.09 16.05
C VAL A 201 -8.41 -19.34 16.74
N PHE A 202 -7.12 -19.32 17.04
CA PHE A 202 -6.40 -20.37 17.75
C PHE A 202 -5.64 -19.81 18.94
N VAL A 203 -5.35 -20.65 19.92
CA VAL A 203 -4.38 -20.40 20.99
C VAL A 203 -3.34 -21.50 21.06
N LEU A 204 -2.14 -21.13 21.49
CA LEU A 204 -0.97 -21.99 21.61
C LEU A 204 -0.24 -21.67 22.92
N PRO A 205 0.20 -22.68 23.73
CA PRO A 205 1.06 -22.40 24.88
C PRO A 205 2.39 -21.71 24.46
N ALA A 206 2.85 -20.74 25.23
CA ALA A 206 4.08 -20.01 24.94
C ALA A 206 5.36 -20.88 25.03
N GLU A 207 5.27 -22.04 25.65
CA GLU A 207 6.32 -23.05 25.73
C GLU A 207 6.30 -24.03 24.52
N GLY A 208 5.31 -23.87 23.61
CA GLY A 208 5.07 -24.76 22.49
C GLY A 208 4.03 -25.84 22.80
N GLY A 209 3.55 -26.51 21.76
CA GLY A 209 2.54 -27.55 21.88
C GLY A 209 1.59 -27.62 20.71
N THR A 210 0.42 -28.23 20.92
CA THR A 210 -0.62 -28.32 19.89
C THR A 210 -1.55 -27.12 20.00
N PRO A 211 -1.71 -26.35 18.89
CA PRO A 211 -2.69 -25.26 18.85
C PRO A 211 -4.12 -25.75 19.07
N VAL A 212 -4.90 -25.02 19.83
CA VAL A 212 -6.33 -25.26 20.07
C VAL A 212 -7.15 -24.27 19.28
N LYS A 213 -8.06 -24.78 18.43
CA LYS A 213 -9.01 -23.98 17.66
C LYS A 213 -10.17 -23.52 18.58
N LEU A 214 -10.46 -22.21 18.61
CA LEU A 214 -11.48 -21.64 19.47
C LEU A 214 -12.80 -21.34 18.75
N THR A 215 -12.76 -21.12 17.41
CA THR A 215 -13.96 -20.73 16.64
C THR A 215 -14.29 -21.76 15.59
N ASP A 216 -15.56 -21.87 15.22
CA ASP A 216 -16.10 -22.83 14.28
C ASP A 216 -16.99 -22.19 13.20
N GLY A 217 -17.37 -22.99 12.20
CA GLY A 217 -18.25 -22.63 11.10
C GLY A 217 -17.51 -22.09 9.88
N ASP A 218 -18.25 -21.96 8.79
CA ASP A 218 -17.73 -21.55 7.49
C ASP A 218 -17.66 -20.03 7.35
N PHE A 219 -16.91 -19.39 8.27
CA PHE A 219 -16.80 -17.94 8.37
C PHE A 219 -15.35 -17.49 8.36
N GLN A 220 -15.13 -16.19 8.04
CA GLN A 220 -13.83 -15.55 8.12
C GLN A 220 -13.72 -14.79 9.45
N HIS A 221 -12.95 -15.33 10.40
CA HIS A 221 -12.64 -14.66 11.65
C HIS A 221 -11.34 -13.86 11.47
N GLY A 222 -11.36 -12.56 11.75
CA GLY A 222 -10.26 -11.62 11.50
C GLY A 222 -9.65 -11.07 12.78
N GLY A 223 -8.50 -10.42 12.63
CA GLY A 223 -7.83 -9.67 13.70
C GLY A 223 -7.92 -8.16 13.49
N PRO A 224 -7.28 -7.40 14.41
CA PRO A 224 -6.40 -7.87 15.48
C PRO A 224 -7.11 -8.68 16.54
N LEU A 225 -6.36 -9.60 17.18
CA LEU A 225 -6.82 -10.34 18.34
C LEU A 225 -6.46 -9.59 19.61
N VAL A 226 -7.42 -9.38 20.49
CA VAL A 226 -7.22 -8.63 21.73
C VAL A 226 -7.65 -9.47 22.93
N TRP A 227 -6.71 -9.76 23.82
CA TRP A 227 -7.00 -10.45 25.07
C TRP A 227 -7.70 -9.55 26.06
N GLN A 228 -8.75 -10.06 26.71
CA GLN A 228 -9.26 -9.45 27.94
C GLN A 228 -8.16 -9.45 29.03
N ALA A 229 -8.19 -8.46 29.91
CA ALA A 229 -7.19 -8.30 30.96
C ALA A 229 -7.05 -9.51 31.88
N THR A 230 -8.13 -10.28 32.06
CA THR A 230 -8.14 -11.54 32.83
C THR A 230 -7.42 -12.69 32.14
N GLY A 231 -7.22 -12.62 30.80
CA GLY A 231 -6.71 -13.73 30.01
C GLY A 231 -7.72 -14.85 29.73
N GLU A 232 -8.98 -14.68 30.09
CA GLU A 232 -10.03 -15.70 29.96
C GLU A 232 -10.69 -15.70 28.57
N SER A 233 -10.63 -14.57 27.85
CA SER A 233 -11.27 -14.43 26.55
C SER A 233 -10.52 -13.52 25.59
N LEU A 234 -10.90 -13.59 24.32
CA LEU A 234 -10.33 -12.87 23.16
C LEU A 234 -11.43 -12.14 22.40
N LEU A 235 -11.15 -10.89 22.02
CA LEU A 235 -11.94 -10.11 21.08
C LEU A 235 -11.36 -10.21 19.66
N PHE A 236 -12.24 -10.24 18.68
CA PHE A 236 -11.90 -10.24 17.25
C PHE A 236 -13.11 -9.78 16.41
N SER A 237 -12.93 -9.59 15.10
CA SER A 237 -14.02 -9.25 14.18
C SER A 237 -14.38 -10.42 13.25
N ALA A 238 -15.67 -10.55 12.92
CA ALA A 238 -16.14 -11.52 11.94
C ALA A 238 -17.48 -11.09 11.34
N ASN A 239 -17.74 -11.52 10.09
CA ASN A 239 -19.11 -11.57 9.59
C ASN A 239 -19.59 -13.02 9.72
N ARG A 240 -20.62 -13.25 10.54
CA ARG A 240 -21.20 -14.57 10.79
C ARG A 240 -22.63 -14.70 10.27
N ASP A 241 -23.06 -13.79 9.43
CA ASP A 241 -24.34 -13.86 8.75
C ASP A 241 -24.41 -15.03 7.77
N LYS A 242 -25.61 -15.53 7.54
CA LYS A 242 -25.83 -16.63 6.58
C LYS A 242 -25.34 -16.28 5.18
N ASP A 243 -25.51 -15.02 4.76
CA ASP A 243 -25.19 -14.54 3.42
C ASP A 243 -23.89 -13.73 3.39
N TRP A 244 -23.00 -13.92 4.37
CA TRP A 244 -21.73 -13.19 4.52
C TRP A 244 -20.89 -13.13 3.23
N ALA A 245 -20.96 -14.17 2.40
CA ALA A 245 -20.18 -14.24 1.17
C ALA A 245 -20.62 -13.20 0.13
N LEU A 246 -21.87 -12.72 0.18
CA LEU A 246 -22.41 -11.66 -0.69
C LEU A 246 -22.32 -10.26 -0.08
N GLN A 247 -21.95 -10.16 1.18
CA GLN A 247 -21.80 -8.90 1.90
C GLN A 247 -20.33 -8.43 1.83
N THR A 248 -20.11 -7.14 1.61
CA THR A 248 -18.76 -6.57 1.50
C THR A 248 -18.39 -5.69 2.68
N PHE A 249 -19.37 -5.07 3.34
CA PHE A 249 -19.17 -4.13 4.43
C PHE A 249 -20.06 -4.48 5.63
N GLU A 250 -19.92 -5.72 6.11
CA GLU A 250 -20.57 -6.22 7.30
C GLU A 250 -19.58 -7.03 8.14
N SER A 251 -19.44 -6.69 9.38
CA SER A 251 -18.80 -7.49 10.43
C SER A 251 -19.12 -6.91 11.80
N ASP A 252 -19.18 -7.78 12.78
CA ASP A 252 -19.33 -7.42 14.19
C ASP A 252 -18.10 -7.82 14.99
N LEU A 253 -18.00 -7.30 16.20
CA LEU A 253 -17.02 -7.72 17.17
C LEU A 253 -17.57 -8.87 18.01
N PHE A 254 -16.77 -9.89 18.20
CA PHE A 254 -17.08 -11.07 18.97
C PHE A 254 -16.06 -11.27 20.09
N GLU A 255 -16.52 -11.86 21.18
CA GLU A 255 -15.69 -12.37 22.26
C GLU A 255 -15.79 -13.91 22.29
N VAL A 256 -14.62 -14.58 22.38
CA VAL A 256 -14.55 -16.04 22.56
C VAL A 256 -13.89 -16.37 23.89
N ASN A 257 -14.53 -17.19 24.72
CA ASN A 257 -13.93 -17.73 25.95
C ASN A 257 -12.92 -18.81 25.60
N VAL A 258 -11.69 -18.67 26.08
CA VAL A 258 -10.56 -19.54 25.71
C VAL A 258 -10.70 -20.96 26.25
N ALA A 259 -11.31 -21.13 27.42
CA ALA A 259 -11.46 -22.45 28.04
C ALA A 259 -12.63 -23.26 27.46
N THR A 260 -13.72 -22.59 27.08
CA THR A 260 -14.98 -23.24 26.66
C THR A 260 -15.25 -23.14 25.16
N GLY A 261 -14.64 -22.18 24.45
CA GLY A 261 -14.99 -21.84 23.06
C GLY A 261 -16.34 -21.12 22.92
N ALA A 262 -16.98 -20.74 24.05
CA ALA A 262 -18.24 -20.00 24.01
C ALA A 262 -18.03 -18.63 23.32
N LEU A 263 -18.90 -18.33 22.36
CA LEU A 263 -18.84 -17.13 21.53
C LEU A 263 -20.00 -16.21 21.87
N THR A 264 -19.71 -14.92 22.05
CA THR A 264 -20.69 -13.86 22.32
C THR A 264 -20.46 -12.69 21.38
N ALA A 265 -21.51 -12.13 20.78
CA ALA A 265 -21.44 -10.89 20.05
C ALA A 265 -21.26 -9.74 21.06
N VAL A 266 -20.32 -8.83 20.75
CA VAL A 266 -20.04 -7.62 21.54
C VAL A 266 -20.72 -6.42 20.92
N THR A 267 -20.84 -6.42 19.60
CA THR A 267 -21.56 -5.41 18.83
C THR A 267 -22.53 -6.09 17.85
N GLU A 268 -23.57 -5.39 17.45
CA GLU A 268 -24.60 -5.87 16.51
C GLU A 268 -25.17 -4.69 15.70
N SER A 269 -24.32 -3.77 15.23
CA SER A 269 -24.75 -2.61 14.46
C SER A 269 -24.64 -2.87 12.96
N PRO A 270 -25.57 -2.37 12.13
CA PRO A 270 -25.40 -2.46 10.69
C PRO A 270 -24.12 -1.77 10.23
N GLY A 271 -23.28 -2.49 9.50
CA GLY A 271 -22.01 -2.00 8.97
C GLY A 271 -20.83 -2.87 9.36
N ARG A 272 -19.66 -2.39 9.02
CA ARG A 272 -18.42 -3.11 9.31
C ARG A 272 -17.79 -2.57 10.58
N GLU A 273 -17.75 -3.39 11.63
CA GLU A 273 -17.05 -3.11 12.88
C GLU A 273 -15.80 -3.98 12.97
N PHE A 274 -14.66 -3.35 13.27
CA PHE A 274 -13.37 -4.04 13.20
C PHE A 274 -12.29 -3.34 14.04
N ALA A 275 -11.09 -3.91 14.10
CA ALA A 275 -9.92 -3.38 14.79
C ALA A 275 -10.18 -3.05 16.28
N PRO A 276 -10.69 -3.99 17.09
CA PRO A 276 -10.91 -3.75 18.51
C PRO A 276 -9.58 -3.47 19.24
N VAL A 277 -9.62 -2.56 20.22
CA VAL A 277 -8.52 -2.26 21.15
C VAL A 277 -9.08 -2.00 22.53
N LEU A 278 -8.61 -2.71 23.56
CA LEU A 278 -9.02 -2.48 24.94
C LEU A 278 -8.19 -1.40 25.61
N SER A 279 -8.82 -0.63 26.49
CA SER A 279 -8.12 0.25 27.41
C SER A 279 -7.20 -0.55 28.35
N PRO A 280 -6.12 0.04 28.88
CA PRO A 280 -5.19 -0.66 29.76
C PRO A 280 -5.81 -1.26 31.02
N ASP A 281 -6.93 -0.73 31.49
CA ASP A 281 -7.73 -1.24 32.62
C ASP A 281 -8.80 -2.25 32.20
N GLY A 282 -9.00 -2.44 30.88
CA GLY A 282 -10.01 -3.36 30.32
C GLY A 282 -11.46 -2.87 30.38
N ALA A 283 -11.72 -1.63 30.81
CA ALA A 283 -13.07 -1.12 31.01
C ALA A 283 -13.68 -0.53 29.72
N GLN A 284 -12.86 -0.12 28.76
CA GLN A 284 -13.30 0.53 27.53
C GLN A 284 -12.77 -0.19 26.29
N LEU A 285 -13.61 -0.22 25.25
CA LEU A 285 -13.32 -0.79 23.95
C LEU A 285 -13.30 0.31 22.89
N LEU A 286 -12.18 0.49 22.19
CA LEU A 286 -12.11 1.23 20.94
C LEU A 286 -12.35 0.26 19.77
N PHE A 287 -13.02 0.74 18.75
CA PHE A 287 -13.14 0.03 17.49
C PHE A 287 -13.38 1.00 16.32
N LEU A 288 -13.17 0.51 15.14
CA LEU A 288 -13.44 1.23 13.90
C LEU A 288 -14.78 0.74 13.31
N ARG A 289 -15.55 1.68 12.74
CA ARG A 289 -16.83 1.40 12.08
C ARG A 289 -16.90 2.06 10.70
N GLU A 290 -17.36 1.32 9.71
CA GLU A 290 -17.80 1.83 8.41
C GLU A 290 -19.30 1.60 8.29
N ALA A 291 -20.08 2.67 8.09
CA ALA A 291 -21.53 2.57 8.01
C ALA A 291 -21.98 1.72 6.81
N ASN A 292 -23.06 0.94 6.99
CA ASN A 292 -23.64 0.17 5.89
C ASN A 292 -24.55 1.06 5.04
N HIS A 293 -24.01 1.54 3.92
CA HIS A 293 -24.77 2.23 2.90
C HIS A 293 -24.20 1.91 1.50
N ARG A 294 -24.94 2.28 0.47
CA ARG A 294 -24.60 1.91 -0.91
C ARG A 294 -23.41 2.64 -1.52
N ALA A 295 -22.94 3.73 -0.94
CA ALA A 295 -21.85 4.51 -1.52
C ALA A 295 -20.57 3.70 -1.75
N THR A 296 -19.77 4.11 -2.73
CA THR A 296 -18.48 3.50 -3.04
C THR A 296 -17.41 3.85 -2.02
N TYR A 297 -17.54 4.99 -1.35
CA TYR A 297 -16.66 5.45 -0.28
C TYR A 297 -17.44 5.57 1.03
N ARG A 298 -16.80 5.21 2.12
CA ARG A 298 -17.25 5.35 3.50
C ARG A 298 -16.08 5.83 4.33
N PRO A 299 -16.24 6.92 5.10
CA PRO A 299 -15.25 7.22 6.13
C PRO A 299 -15.26 6.13 7.20
N THR A 300 -14.08 5.77 7.66
CA THR A 300 -13.93 4.92 8.83
C THR A 300 -14.00 5.78 10.07
N GLU A 301 -14.98 5.53 10.90
CA GLU A 301 -15.26 6.24 12.15
C GLU A 301 -14.56 5.56 13.33
N LEU A 302 -14.19 6.33 14.36
CA LEU A 302 -13.63 5.84 15.61
C LEU A 302 -14.71 5.85 16.71
N TRP A 303 -14.99 4.69 17.27
CA TRP A 303 -15.97 4.52 18.34
C TRP A 303 -15.30 4.05 19.62
N LEU A 304 -15.82 4.57 20.75
CA LEU A 304 -15.45 4.19 22.11
C LEU A 304 -16.68 3.63 22.80
N GLN A 305 -16.60 2.42 23.34
CA GLN A 305 -17.65 1.76 24.11
C GLN A 305 -17.19 1.53 25.55
N ASP A 306 -18.02 1.89 26.51
CA ASP A 306 -17.88 1.47 27.89
C ASP A 306 -18.44 0.04 28.03
N LEU A 307 -17.62 -0.89 28.51
CA LEU A 307 -17.98 -2.31 28.54
C LEU A 307 -18.96 -2.68 29.70
N ASP A 308 -19.04 -1.86 30.74
CA ASP A 308 -19.95 -2.09 31.85
C ASP A 308 -21.35 -1.59 31.53
N SER A 309 -21.49 -0.37 30.98
CA SER A 309 -22.78 0.22 30.64
C SER A 309 -23.27 -0.13 29.24
N GLY A 310 -22.37 -0.46 28.31
CA GLY A 310 -22.64 -0.64 26.89
C GLY A 310 -22.78 0.67 26.11
N ASP A 311 -22.59 1.83 26.76
CA ASP A 311 -22.70 3.14 26.10
C ASP A 311 -21.60 3.34 25.06
N GLN A 312 -21.97 3.84 23.88
CA GLN A 312 -21.06 4.12 22.78
C GLN A 312 -21.00 5.61 22.48
N VAL A 313 -19.80 6.11 22.15
CA VAL A 313 -19.58 7.48 21.70
C VAL A 313 -18.61 7.49 20.51
N GLN A 314 -18.96 8.23 19.46
CA GLN A 314 -18.05 8.47 18.33
C GLN A 314 -17.02 9.55 18.72
N LEU A 315 -15.74 9.22 18.64
CA LEU A 315 -14.65 10.18 18.83
C LEU A 315 -14.37 10.92 17.52
N ALA A 316 -14.04 12.22 17.61
CA ALA A 316 -13.80 13.11 16.47
C ALA A 316 -14.96 13.17 15.45
N ALA A 317 -16.20 13.06 15.89
CA ALA A 317 -17.41 13.14 15.05
C ALA A 317 -17.57 14.49 14.31
N ASP A 318 -16.92 15.55 14.81
CA ASP A 318 -16.89 16.88 14.20
C ASP A 318 -15.78 17.05 13.12
N GLN A 319 -14.99 16.02 12.88
CA GLN A 319 -13.90 16.02 11.90
C GLN A 319 -14.29 15.20 10.67
N ASP A 320 -14.14 15.78 9.49
CA ASP A 320 -14.35 15.07 8.21
C ASP A 320 -13.08 14.31 7.81
N ILE A 321 -12.77 13.25 8.55
CA ILE A 321 -11.60 12.39 8.38
C ILE A 321 -11.99 10.91 8.41
N SER A 322 -11.19 10.07 7.77
CA SER A 322 -11.29 8.62 7.82
C SER A 322 -10.12 8.06 8.64
N ILE A 323 -10.41 7.35 9.73
CA ILE A 323 -9.40 6.81 10.64
C ILE A 323 -8.83 5.50 10.08
N GLU A 324 -7.54 5.45 9.85
CA GLU A 324 -6.83 4.28 9.34
C GLU A 324 -6.41 3.30 10.45
N ALA A 325 -6.07 3.83 11.62
CA ALA A 325 -5.69 3.06 12.79
C ALA A 325 -5.85 3.88 14.07
N ALA A 326 -6.18 3.20 15.17
CA ALA A 326 -6.31 3.81 16.48
C ALA A 326 -5.81 2.87 17.58
N THR A 327 -5.26 3.44 18.66
CA THR A 327 -4.91 2.69 19.87
C THR A 327 -4.90 3.62 21.08
N PHE A 328 -5.09 3.09 22.28
CA PHE A 328 -4.99 3.89 23.49
C PHE A 328 -3.56 4.41 23.72
N SER A 329 -3.45 5.63 24.17
CA SER A 329 -2.21 6.28 24.57
C SER A 329 -2.29 6.83 25.99
N GLN A 330 -1.18 7.32 26.52
CA GLN A 330 -1.11 7.95 27.84
C GLN A 330 -1.82 7.16 28.96
N ARG A 331 -1.67 5.82 28.96
CA ARG A 331 -2.31 4.91 29.91
C ARG A 331 -3.84 4.97 29.88
N GLY A 332 -4.42 5.05 28.68
CA GLY A 332 -5.86 5.06 28.49
C GLY A 332 -6.52 6.44 28.58
N ARG A 333 -5.77 7.53 28.78
CA ARG A 333 -6.35 8.88 28.91
C ARG A 333 -6.62 9.58 27.60
N SER A 334 -6.04 9.07 26.51
CA SER A 334 -6.22 9.56 25.14
C SER A 334 -6.04 8.40 24.16
N VAL A 335 -6.34 8.67 22.90
CA VAL A 335 -6.25 7.73 21.79
C VAL A 335 -5.31 8.30 20.75
N ALA A 336 -4.29 7.55 20.37
CA ALA A 336 -3.47 7.84 19.20
C ALA A 336 -4.20 7.36 17.96
N VAL A 337 -4.29 8.22 16.94
CA VAL A 337 -4.98 7.93 15.68
C VAL A 337 -4.09 8.25 14.49
N MET A 338 -4.29 7.51 13.41
CA MET A 338 -3.66 7.76 12.13
C MET A 338 -4.75 7.92 11.06
N TYR A 339 -4.63 8.97 10.23
CA TYR A 339 -5.57 9.28 9.15
C TYR A 339 -4.88 10.01 8.00
N ASP A 340 -5.53 10.12 6.85
CA ASP A 340 -5.01 10.84 5.71
C ASP A 340 -5.63 12.23 5.58
N GLN A 341 -4.79 13.24 5.34
CA GLN A 341 -5.23 14.61 5.09
C GLN A 341 -4.34 15.27 4.03
N ARG A 342 -4.94 15.75 2.95
CA ARG A 342 -4.27 16.46 1.85
C ARG A 342 -3.05 15.72 1.29
N GLY A 343 -3.22 14.41 1.04
CA GLY A 343 -2.17 13.54 0.52
C GLY A 343 -1.06 13.18 1.51
N LYS A 344 -1.18 13.55 2.77
CA LYS A 344 -0.25 13.19 3.85
C LYS A 344 -0.93 12.29 4.85
N ARG A 345 -0.18 11.38 5.43
CA ARG A 345 -0.62 10.58 6.56
C ARG A 345 -0.23 11.24 7.87
N VAL A 346 -1.22 11.49 8.71
CA VAL A 346 -1.11 12.22 9.96
C VAL A 346 -1.20 11.26 11.14
N LEU A 347 -0.33 11.44 12.13
CA LEU A 347 -0.44 10.83 13.45
C LEU A 347 -0.89 11.93 14.43
N ALA A 348 -1.99 11.70 15.13
CA ALA A 348 -2.55 12.63 16.09
C ALA A 348 -2.96 11.93 17.39
N GLU A 349 -3.22 12.71 18.41
CA GLU A 349 -3.82 12.29 19.68
C GLU A 349 -5.20 12.91 19.86
N ILE A 350 -6.20 12.09 20.21
CA ILE A 350 -7.54 12.52 20.56
C ILE A 350 -7.77 12.25 22.06
N SER A 351 -8.11 13.29 22.82
CA SER A 351 -8.57 13.08 24.20
C SER A 351 -9.93 12.36 24.21
N LEU A 352 -10.25 11.65 25.30
CA LEU A 352 -11.58 11.00 25.44
C LEU A 352 -12.75 12.01 25.44
N LYS A 353 -12.47 13.31 25.41
CA LYS A 353 -13.44 14.42 25.24
C LYS A 353 -13.50 14.96 23.83
N GLY A 354 -12.84 14.30 22.85
CA GLY A 354 -12.85 14.65 21.44
C GLY A 354 -11.82 15.68 20.99
N LYS A 355 -11.04 16.30 21.89
CA LYS A 355 -10.02 17.27 21.48
C LYS A 355 -8.85 16.60 20.77
N MET A 356 -8.61 16.95 19.51
CA MET A 356 -7.52 16.45 18.68
C MET A 356 -6.27 17.35 18.74
N THR A 357 -5.09 16.70 18.71
CA THR A 357 -3.77 17.36 18.63
C THR A 357 -2.91 16.59 17.64
N ILE A 358 -2.47 17.24 16.56
CA ILE A 358 -1.57 16.65 15.58
C ILE A 358 -0.17 16.51 16.20
N LEU A 359 0.42 15.32 16.08
CA LEU A 359 1.77 15.00 16.51
C LEU A 359 2.78 15.14 15.36
N THR A 360 2.42 14.64 14.16
CA THR A 360 3.21 14.75 12.93
C THR A 360 2.35 14.45 11.70
N ASP A 361 2.71 15.04 10.56
CA ASP A 361 2.14 14.75 9.23
C ASP A 361 3.14 14.03 8.31
N ALA A 362 4.20 13.46 8.88
CA ALA A 362 5.30 12.82 8.17
C ALA A 362 5.28 11.29 8.30
N VAL A 363 4.12 10.66 8.46
CA VAL A 363 4.00 9.20 8.43
C VAL A 363 3.89 8.72 6.99
N GLY A 364 4.59 7.64 6.61
CA GLY A 364 4.47 7.10 5.26
C GLY A 364 5.69 6.38 4.73
N GLY A 365 5.89 6.45 3.41
CA GLY A 365 7.11 5.98 2.72
C GLY A 365 7.27 4.46 2.61
N THR A 366 6.20 3.67 2.82
CA THR A 366 6.25 2.20 2.75
C THR A 366 5.83 1.64 1.38
N THR A 367 5.52 2.50 0.41
CA THR A 367 5.20 2.14 -0.98
C THR A 367 6.29 2.64 -1.91
N LEU A 368 7.11 1.74 -2.48
CA LEU A 368 8.22 2.15 -3.35
C LEU A 368 7.82 2.53 -4.78
N GLY A 369 6.81 1.85 -5.33
CA GLY A 369 6.43 2.03 -6.72
C GLY A 369 5.75 3.37 -6.96
N ARG A 370 4.80 3.75 -6.11
CA ARG A 370 3.95 4.93 -6.27
C ARG A 370 3.79 5.69 -4.96
N PRO A 371 3.60 7.01 -4.99
CA PRO A 371 3.63 7.85 -3.79
C PRO A 371 2.29 7.84 -3.03
N TYR A 372 1.64 6.68 -2.88
CA TYR A 372 0.43 6.56 -2.07
C TYR A 372 0.66 6.95 -0.62
N THR A 373 -0.36 7.49 0.02
CA THR A 373 -0.41 7.57 1.48
C THR A 373 -0.27 6.16 2.05
N SER A 374 0.56 6.00 3.06
CA SER A 374 0.93 4.70 3.63
C SER A 374 1.57 4.87 5.00
N GLY A 375 2.02 3.79 5.61
CA GLY A 375 2.76 3.84 6.86
C GLY A 375 2.05 3.19 8.03
N SER A 376 2.72 3.15 9.16
CA SER A 376 2.24 2.55 10.40
C SER A 376 2.88 3.22 11.62
N PHE A 377 2.22 3.07 12.75
CA PHE A 377 2.72 3.53 14.04
C PHE A 377 2.39 2.52 15.13
N ASP A 378 3.04 2.68 16.27
CA ASP A 378 2.71 2.03 17.54
C ASP A 378 3.04 2.95 18.71
N VAL A 379 2.37 2.75 19.84
CA VAL A 379 2.58 3.54 21.04
C VAL A 379 2.52 2.70 22.32
N ASN A 380 3.55 2.82 23.16
CA ASN A 380 3.56 2.26 24.50
C ASN A 380 4.32 3.19 25.45
N ALA A 381 3.89 3.26 26.70
CA ALA A 381 4.52 4.02 27.80
C ALA A 381 4.89 5.48 27.44
N GLY A 382 4.10 6.13 26.56
CA GLY A 382 4.32 7.51 26.09
C GLY A 382 5.40 7.67 25.01
N THR A 383 5.90 6.58 24.47
CA THR A 383 6.77 6.53 23.29
C THR A 383 5.93 6.17 22.07
N TYR A 384 5.98 6.97 21.00
CA TYR A 384 5.38 6.71 19.71
C TYR A 384 6.47 6.34 18.72
N ALA A 385 6.37 5.21 18.05
CA ALA A 385 7.22 4.86 16.93
C ALA A 385 6.41 4.86 15.64
N PHE A 386 6.97 5.36 14.54
CA PHE A 386 6.26 5.45 13.27
C PHE A 386 7.21 5.35 12.08
N THR A 387 6.67 4.99 10.92
CA THR A 387 7.39 5.04 9.65
C THR A 387 7.48 6.49 9.19
N LEU A 388 8.70 7.01 9.12
CA LEU A 388 8.97 8.42 8.80
C LEU A 388 9.13 8.60 7.29
N ALA A 389 8.20 9.32 6.69
CA ALA A 389 8.20 9.63 5.26
C ALA A 389 9.06 10.85 4.92
N ALA A 390 9.63 10.85 3.72
CA ALA A 390 10.22 12.02 3.09
C ALA A 390 10.08 11.92 1.56
N PRO A 391 10.04 13.06 0.83
CA PRO A 391 9.91 13.04 -0.64
C PRO A 391 11.10 12.41 -1.37
N ASN A 392 12.26 12.41 -0.74
CA ASN A 392 13.53 11.99 -1.34
C ASN A 392 14.07 10.65 -0.80
N ARG A 393 13.31 9.94 0.04
CA ARG A 393 13.71 8.63 0.58
C ARG A 393 12.51 7.79 0.99
N PRO A 394 12.58 6.46 0.86
CA PRO A 394 11.62 5.53 1.48
C PRO A 394 11.59 5.67 3.00
N ALA A 395 10.64 5.01 3.65
CA ALA A 395 10.43 5.12 5.09
C ALA A 395 11.67 4.80 5.91
N ASP A 396 12.04 5.73 6.75
CA ASP A 396 12.88 5.53 7.91
C ASP A 396 12.04 5.25 9.17
N LEU A 397 12.68 4.96 10.30
CA LEU A 397 12.04 4.84 11.59
C LEU A 397 12.10 6.17 12.32
N GLY A 398 10.95 6.71 12.73
CA GLY A 398 10.80 7.88 13.55
C GLY A 398 10.30 7.54 14.96
N VAL A 399 10.60 8.38 15.92
CA VAL A 399 10.08 8.29 17.30
C VAL A 399 9.64 9.65 17.82
N ILE A 400 8.54 9.67 18.61
CA ILE A 400 8.13 10.84 19.39
C ILE A 400 8.20 10.47 20.86
N GLN A 401 8.97 11.22 21.62
CA GLN A 401 9.07 11.12 23.08
C GLN A 401 9.01 12.52 23.70
N LYS A 402 8.13 12.72 24.68
CA LYS A 402 7.95 14.02 25.36
C LYS A 402 7.74 15.18 24.38
N GLY A 403 7.02 14.92 23.26
CA GLY A 403 6.74 15.91 22.22
C GLY A 403 7.89 16.18 21.22
N ASN A 404 9.05 15.54 21.39
CA ASN A 404 10.18 15.70 20.46
C ASN A 404 10.19 14.57 19.42
N ILE A 405 10.27 14.95 18.15
CA ILE A 405 10.40 14.02 17.00
C ILE A 405 11.88 13.76 16.74
N ARG A 406 12.27 12.50 16.63
CA ARG A 406 13.63 12.09 16.21
C ARG A 406 13.56 11.03 15.13
N GLN A 407 14.39 11.16 14.11
CA GLN A 407 14.68 10.08 13.16
C GLN A 407 15.67 9.10 13.80
N LEU A 408 15.37 7.80 13.75
CA LEU A 408 16.19 6.75 14.37
C LEU A 408 17.07 6.00 13.37
N THR A 409 16.73 6.04 12.08
CA THR A 409 17.46 5.35 11.01
C THR A 409 17.70 6.25 9.82
N ALA A 410 18.67 5.90 8.97
CA ALA A 410 18.95 6.51 7.68
C ALA A 410 19.29 5.37 6.71
N LEU A 411 18.24 4.60 6.31
CA LEU A 411 18.40 3.29 5.68
C LEU A 411 18.93 3.35 4.23
N ASN A 412 18.80 4.49 3.56
CA ASN A 412 19.16 4.64 2.14
C ASN A 412 20.27 5.67 1.91
N GLU A 413 21.01 6.06 2.93
CA GLU A 413 22.05 7.09 2.78
C GLU A 413 23.21 6.62 1.87
N ASP A 414 23.52 5.34 1.88
CA ASP A 414 24.53 4.70 1.03
C ASP A 414 24.16 4.67 -0.46
N VAL A 415 22.87 4.64 -0.78
CA VAL A 415 22.34 4.65 -2.15
C VAL A 415 21.91 6.05 -2.56
N LEU A 416 20.88 6.59 -1.89
CA LEU A 416 20.24 7.86 -2.28
C LEU A 416 21.06 9.10 -1.90
N GLY A 417 21.94 9.01 -0.90
CA GLY A 417 22.87 10.08 -0.57
C GLY A 417 23.87 10.40 -1.70
N ARG A 418 24.03 9.47 -2.66
CA ARG A 418 24.89 9.63 -3.83
C ARG A 418 24.12 9.88 -5.13
N ARG A 419 22.80 10.06 -5.08
CA ARG A 419 21.97 10.28 -6.25
C ARG A 419 21.37 11.67 -6.25
N ARG A 420 21.31 12.28 -7.45
CA ARG A 420 20.53 13.49 -7.67
C ARG A 420 19.11 13.06 -8.00
N LEU A 421 18.20 13.45 -7.15
CA LEU A 421 16.76 13.15 -7.27
C LEU A 421 16.00 14.37 -7.76
N GLY A 422 14.87 14.12 -8.42
CA GLY A 422 13.89 15.15 -8.72
C GLY A 422 13.23 15.69 -7.46
N ASN A 423 12.93 16.99 -7.45
CA ASN A 423 12.21 17.60 -6.34
C ASN A 423 10.70 17.40 -6.49
N VAL A 424 10.06 16.96 -5.43
CA VAL A 424 8.59 16.89 -5.35
C VAL A 424 8.07 18.28 -4.99
N LYS A 425 7.17 18.82 -5.81
CA LYS A 425 6.52 20.13 -5.65
C LYS A 425 5.02 19.93 -5.52
N GLU A 426 4.40 20.67 -4.62
CA GLU A 426 2.95 20.73 -4.42
C GLU A 426 2.32 21.76 -5.34
N VAL A 427 1.09 21.51 -5.81
CA VAL A 427 0.34 22.42 -6.69
C VAL A 427 -1.14 22.34 -6.39
N GLU A 428 -1.81 23.49 -6.41
CA GLU A 428 -3.26 23.62 -6.33
C GLU A 428 -3.78 24.39 -7.54
N TYR A 429 -4.91 23.95 -8.06
CA TYR A 429 -5.59 24.59 -9.16
C TYR A 429 -7.10 24.33 -9.08
N ARG A 430 -7.86 24.98 -9.96
CA ARG A 430 -9.31 24.78 -10.03
C ARG A 430 -9.69 23.97 -11.26
N SER A 431 -10.57 22.99 -11.08
CA SER A 431 -11.17 22.26 -12.19
C SER A 431 -11.92 23.22 -13.11
N ARG A 432 -11.73 23.08 -14.42
CA ARG A 432 -12.47 23.85 -15.43
C ARG A 432 -13.92 23.38 -15.54
N PHE A 433 -14.26 22.19 -15.01
CA PHE A 433 -15.62 21.67 -15.03
C PHE A 433 -16.55 22.51 -14.15
N ASP A 434 -16.17 22.75 -12.89
CA ASP A 434 -17.05 23.38 -11.90
C ASP A 434 -16.33 24.29 -10.90
N GLY A 435 -15.02 24.49 -11.06
CA GLY A 435 -14.22 25.30 -10.14
C GLY A 435 -13.80 24.58 -8.85
N THR A 436 -14.08 23.29 -8.72
CA THR A 436 -13.62 22.47 -7.58
C THR A 436 -12.11 22.60 -7.40
N PRO A 437 -11.60 22.91 -6.19
CA PRO A 437 -10.16 22.95 -5.93
C PRO A 437 -9.59 21.52 -6.01
N ILE A 438 -8.56 21.37 -6.86
CA ILE A 438 -7.83 20.11 -7.02
C ILE A 438 -6.40 20.30 -6.53
N HIS A 439 -5.92 19.31 -5.78
CA HIS A 439 -4.58 19.27 -5.21
C HIS A 439 -3.76 18.19 -5.89
N GLY A 440 -2.52 18.51 -6.23
CA GLY A 440 -1.62 17.59 -6.90
C GLY A 440 -0.16 17.87 -6.58
N PHE A 441 0.70 17.10 -7.21
CA PHE A 441 2.14 17.16 -7.05
C PHE A 441 2.81 16.99 -8.41
N TYR A 442 4.03 17.47 -8.53
CA TYR A 442 4.88 17.13 -9.66
C TYR A 442 6.33 16.92 -9.22
N VAL A 443 7.01 16.00 -9.90
CA VAL A 443 8.43 15.73 -9.70
C VAL A 443 9.19 16.35 -10.86
N THR A 444 10.15 17.21 -10.54
CA THR A 444 11.02 17.83 -11.55
C THR A 444 12.15 16.86 -11.94
N PRO A 445 12.73 16.98 -13.15
CA PRO A 445 14.01 16.34 -13.43
C PRO A 445 15.08 16.72 -12.39
N PRO A 446 16.08 15.85 -12.12
CA PRO A 446 17.31 16.30 -11.47
C PRO A 446 17.91 17.46 -12.25
N ASP A 447 18.49 18.45 -11.58
CA ASP A 447 19.08 19.66 -12.21
C ASP A 447 18.05 20.50 -12.98
N PHE A 448 16.81 20.53 -12.51
CA PHE A 448 15.72 21.30 -13.09
C PHE A 448 16.07 22.79 -13.16
N ASP A 449 15.89 23.39 -14.35
CA ASP A 449 16.02 24.81 -14.65
C ASP A 449 14.67 25.32 -15.19
N ASP A 450 14.01 26.19 -14.47
CA ASP A 450 12.67 26.72 -14.80
C ASP A 450 12.66 27.62 -16.05
N SER A 451 13.81 27.98 -16.57
CA SER A 451 13.97 28.68 -17.86
C SER A 451 13.91 27.73 -19.08
N GLN A 452 13.97 26.42 -18.85
CA GLN A 452 13.88 25.38 -19.87
C GLN A 452 12.48 24.78 -19.92
N GLN A 453 12.14 24.16 -21.05
CA GLN A 453 10.88 23.42 -21.20
C GLN A 453 11.17 21.90 -21.21
N TYR A 454 10.28 21.16 -20.52
CA TYR A 454 10.41 19.71 -20.33
C TYR A 454 9.14 18.99 -20.78
N PRO A 455 9.25 17.79 -21.37
CA PRO A 455 8.09 16.95 -21.63
C PRO A 455 7.40 16.59 -20.32
N LEU A 456 6.06 16.45 -20.37
CA LEU A 456 5.25 16.14 -19.20
C LEU A 456 4.63 14.76 -19.31
N ILE A 457 4.72 13.97 -18.24
CA ILE A 457 3.92 12.75 -18.02
C ILE A 457 2.86 13.09 -16.97
N LEU A 458 1.58 12.95 -17.33
CA LEU A 458 0.47 12.86 -16.37
C LEU A 458 0.34 11.40 -15.91
N GLU A 459 0.52 11.14 -14.62
CA GLU A 459 0.35 9.83 -14.02
C GLU A 459 -0.88 9.80 -13.11
N LEU A 460 -1.86 8.96 -13.46
CA LEU A 460 -3.13 8.84 -12.75
C LEU A 460 -3.07 7.72 -11.71
N HIS A 461 -3.45 8.03 -10.46
CA HIS A 461 -3.50 7.03 -9.41
C HIS A 461 -4.67 6.04 -9.58
N GLY A 462 -4.53 4.88 -8.95
CA GLY A 462 -5.58 3.87 -8.88
C GLY A 462 -6.57 4.13 -7.75
N GLY A 463 -7.52 3.23 -7.59
CA GLY A 463 -8.55 3.29 -6.57
C GLY A 463 -9.94 3.26 -7.19
N PRO A 464 -10.67 4.37 -7.44
CA PRO A 464 -10.27 5.78 -7.38
C PRO A 464 -10.14 6.38 -5.97
N HIS A 465 -10.77 5.77 -4.97
CA HIS A 465 -10.74 6.23 -3.57
C HIS A 465 -9.39 5.87 -2.90
N LEU A 466 -8.32 6.53 -3.36
CA LEU A 466 -6.97 6.55 -2.80
C LEU A 466 -6.42 7.97 -2.92
N ALA A 467 -5.23 8.23 -2.40
CA ALA A 467 -4.55 9.51 -2.56
C ALA A 467 -3.05 9.31 -2.77
N TYR A 468 -2.48 10.14 -3.65
CA TYR A 468 -1.05 10.36 -3.75
C TYR A 468 -0.61 11.49 -2.82
N GLY A 469 0.63 11.42 -2.38
CA GLY A 469 1.22 12.43 -1.52
C GLY A 469 2.65 12.77 -1.92
N PRO A 470 3.32 13.64 -1.15
CA PRO A 470 4.70 14.02 -1.38
C PRO A 470 5.68 12.93 -0.89
N ASN A 471 5.35 11.65 -1.09
CA ASN A 471 6.17 10.52 -0.67
C ASN A 471 7.18 10.13 -1.77
N PHE A 472 8.28 9.50 -1.36
CA PHE A 472 9.23 8.93 -2.30
C PHE A 472 8.56 7.89 -3.22
N SER A 473 8.86 7.96 -4.50
CA SER A 473 8.41 6.97 -5.49
C SER A 473 9.53 6.67 -6.48
N ALA A 474 9.96 5.42 -6.54
CA ALA A 474 10.97 4.99 -7.50
C ALA A 474 10.50 5.14 -8.94
N GLU A 475 9.20 4.90 -9.24
CA GLU A 475 8.64 5.10 -10.59
C GLU A 475 8.75 6.57 -11.02
N MET A 476 8.29 7.50 -10.17
CA MET A 476 8.32 8.93 -10.49
C MET A 476 9.74 9.46 -10.59
N GLN A 477 10.64 9.02 -9.71
CA GLN A 477 12.03 9.42 -9.72
C GLN A 477 12.79 8.88 -10.96
N LEU A 478 12.49 7.65 -11.42
CA LEU A 478 13.06 7.11 -12.66
C LEU A 478 12.56 7.86 -13.92
N MET A 479 11.27 8.22 -13.95
CA MET A 479 10.71 9.03 -15.04
C MET A 479 11.29 10.45 -15.03
N ALA A 480 11.44 11.06 -13.87
CA ALA A 480 12.07 12.36 -13.72
C ALA A 480 13.56 12.32 -14.09
N ALA A 481 14.27 11.24 -13.73
CA ALA A 481 15.66 11.01 -14.13
C ALA A 481 15.85 10.87 -15.66
N ALA A 482 14.79 10.48 -16.38
CA ALA A 482 14.74 10.45 -17.84
C ALA A 482 14.41 11.82 -18.47
N GLY A 483 14.28 12.88 -17.67
CA GLY A 483 14.09 14.26 -18.13
C GLY A 483 12.64 14.72 -18.25
N TYR A 484 11.68 14.00 -17.66
CA TYR A 484 10.28 14.39 -17.67
C TYR A 484 9.87 15.14 -16.40
N ILE A 485 8.97 16.12 -16.54
CA ILE A 485 8.10 16.54 -15.43
C ILE A 485 7.08 15.43 -15.24
N VAL A 486 6.99 14.86 -14.04
CA VAL A 486 5.99 13.83 -13.71
C VAL A 486 4.93 14.45 -12.83
N PHE A 487 3.77 14.74 -13.40
CA PHE A 487 2.62 15.35 -12.73
C PHE A 487 1.61 14.27 -12.31
N TYR A 488 1.09 14.40 -11.12
CA TYR A 488 0.01 13.56 -10.60
C TYR A 488 -0.90 14.38 -9.67
N ASP A 489 -2.18 14.18 -9.78
CA ASP A 489 -3.19 14.88 -8.99
C ASP A 489 -4.04 13.92 -8.15
N ASN A 490 -4.64 14.48 -7.11
CA ASN A 490 -5.73 13.89 -6.36
C ASN A 490 -7.04 14.47 -6.90
N TYR A 491 -7.47 13.90 -8.04
CA TYR A 491 -8.69 14.31 -8.73
C TYR A 491 -9.92 14.02 -7.87
N ARG A 492 -11.08 14.57 -8.25
CA ARG A 492 -12.35 14.30 -7.55
C ARG A 492 -12.53 12.79 -7.31
N GLY A 493 -13.05 12.42 -6.14
CA GLY A 493 -13.15 11.02 -5.72
C GLY A 493 -11.95 10.48 -4.96
N SER A 494 -10.82 11.20 -4.92
CA SER A 494 -9.68 10.82 -4.09
C SER A 494 -10.02 10.90 -2.60
N THR A 495 -9.41 10.04 -1.80
CA THR A 495 -9.46 10.14 -0.32
C THR A 495 -8.59 11.30 0.17
N SER A 496 -8.55 11.53 1.49
CA SER A 496 -7.71 12.57 2.10
C SER A 496 -8.27 14.01 2.07
N TYR A 497 -9.48 14.21 1.52
CA TYR A 497 -10.12 15.51 1.33
C TYR A 497 -11.56 15.55 1.85
N GLY A 498 -11.94 14.61 2.71
CA GLY A 498 -13.27 14.46 3.27
C GLY A 498 -14.22 13.61 2.44
N GLU A 499 -15.35 13.23 3.04
CA GLU A 499 -16.34 12.35 2.43
C GLU A 499 -17.00 12.98 1.19
N ALA A 500 -17.37 14.25 1.29
CA ALA A 500 -18.03 14.95 0.19
C ALA A 500 -17.18 14.97 -1.08
N PHE A 501 -15.85 15.19 -0.96
CA PHE A 501 -14.93 15.16 -2.09
C PHE A 501 -14.76 13.74 -2.66
N ALA A 502 -14.62 12.74 -1.80
CA ALA A 502 -14.52 11.34 -2.20
C ALA A 502 -15.76 10.85 -2.97
N LEU A 503 -16.95 11.32 -2.60
CA LEU A 503 -18.22 10.95 -3.24
C LEU A 503 -18.52 11.74 -4.54
N LEU A 504 -17.68 12.70 -4.97
CA LEU A 504 -17.88 13.39 -6.26
C LEU A 504 -17.87 12.45 -7.47
N LEU A 505 -17.26 11.26 -7.36
CA LEU A 505 -17.29 10.22 -8.39
C LEU A 505 -18.30 9.10 -8.16
N GLN A 506 -19.17 9.24 -7.14
CA GLN A 506 -20.23 8.26 -6.94
C GLN A 506 -21.09 8.11 -8.21
N ASP A 507 -21.21 6.87 -8.72
CA ASP A 507 -21.93 6.52 -9.95
C ASP A 507 -21.41 7.20 -11.25
N ARG A 508 -20.21 7.79 -11.25
CA ARG A 508 -19.72 8.62 -12.38
C ARG A 508 -18.34 8.22 -12.93
N TYR A 509 -17.51 7.52 -12.18
CA TYR A 509 -16.14 7.19 -12.62
C TYR A 509 -16.12 6.12 -13.74
N ALA A 510 -15.37 6.26 -14.84
CA ALA A 510 -14.69 7.46 -15.32
C ALA A 510 -15.68 8.38 -16.06
N SER A 511 -15.42 9.68 -16.11
CA SER A 511 -16.32 10.68 -16.67
C SER A 511 -15.57 11.88 -17.25
N SER A 512 -16.31 12.80 -17.87
CA SER A 512 -15.76 14.10 -18.28
C SER A 512 -15.37 14.99 -17.10
N GLU A 513 -15.90 14.75 -15.91
CA GLU A 513 -15.67 15.57 -14.73
C GLU A 513 -14.24 15.37 -14.19
N ASP A 514 -13.83 14.10 -13.97
CA ASP A 514 -12.45 13.77 -13.56
C ASP A 514 -11.44 14.04 -14.69
N PHE A 515 -11.83 13.83 -15.95
CA PHE A 515 -11.01 14.24 -17.09
C PHE A 515 -10.69 15.75 -17.07
N ASP A 516 -11.66 16.61 -16.78
CA ASP A 516 -11.46 18.04 -16.71
C ASP A 516 -10.61 18.49 -15.52
N ASP A 517 -10.59 17.74 -14.41
CA ASP A 517 -9.66 17.96 -13.32
C ASP A 517 -8.21 17.80 -13.82
N HIS A 518 -7.91 16.69 -14.48
CA HIS A 518 -6.57 16.39 -15.01
C HIS A 518 -6.12 17.42 -16.06
N MET A 519 -7.00 17.77 -16.99
CA MET A 519 -6.66 18.74 -18.04
C MET A 519 -6.40 20.13 -17.46
N SER A 520 -7.11 20.52 -16.41
CA SER A 520 -6.88 21.79 -15.72
C SER A 520 -5.52 21.84 -15.04
N GLY A 521 -5.05 20.71 -14.49
CA GLY A 521 -3.71 20.60 -13.90
C GLY A 521 -2.59 20.73 -14.93
N ILE A 522 -2.74 20.07 -16.08
CA ILE A 522 -1.79 20.21 -17.21
C ILE A 522 -1.73 21.66 -17.67
N ASP A 523 -2.89 22.31 -17.90
CA ASP A 523 -2.97 23.70 -18.35
C ASP A 523 -2.34 24.66 -17.33
N HIS A 524 -2.54 24.40 -16.03
CA HIS A 524 -1.91 25.16 -14.96
C HIS A 524 -0.38 25.06 -15.00
N LEU A 525 0.19 23.84 -15.23
CA LEU A 525 1.63 23.65 -15.30
C LEU A 525 2.24 24.22 -16.58
N ILE A 526 1.55 24.11 -17.73
CA ILE A 526 1.97 24.79 -18.98
C ILE A 526 2.04 26.30 -18.75
N GLY A 527 1.05 26.86 -18.06
CA GLY A 527 1.01 28.29 -17.71
C GLY A 527 2.18 28.77 -16.85
N LYS A 528 2.92 27.85 -16.19
CA LYS A 528 4.15 28.17 -15.46
C LYS A 528 5.39 28.35 -16.37
N GLY A 529 5.32 27.95 -17.64
CA GLY A 529 6.33 28.19 -18.66
C GLY A 529 7.39 27.10 -18.83
N PHE A 530 7.51 26.14 -17.92
CA PHE A 530 8.54 25.10 -17.98
C PHE A 530 8.06 23.74 -18.57
N VAL A 531 6.80 23.65 -18.98
CA VAL A 531 6.25 22.45 -19.64
C VAL A 531 6.21 22.65 -21.14
N ASP A 532 6.76 21.71 -21.89
CA ASP A 532 6.65 21.62 -23.34
C ASP A 532 5.27 21.08 -23.73
N ALA A 533 4.40 21.96 -24.22
CA ALA A 533 3.02 21.63 -24.60
C ALA A 533 2.92 20.70 -25.82
N ASP A 534 3.99 20.56 -26.61
CA ASP A 534 4.05 19.67 -27.76
C ASP A 534 4.48 18.25 -27.39
N ASN A 535 4.87 18.01 -26.13
CA ASN A 535 5.33 16.72 -25.61
C ASN A 535 4.60 16.34 -24.32
N LEU A 536 3.33 15.98 -24.46
CA LEU A 536 2.44 15.57 -23.37
C LEU A 536 2.15 14.07 -23.45
N PHE A 537 2.30 13.37 -22.34
CA PHE A 537 2.09 11.94 -22.23
C PHE A 537 1.17 11.64 -21.04
N ILE A 538 0.43 10.52 -21.11
CA ILE A 538 -0.47 10.09 -20.04
C ILE A 538 -0.25 8.62 -19.70
N CYS A 539 -0.22 8.30 -18.42
CA CYS A 539 -0.22 6.92 -17.95
C CYS A 539 -0.99 6.77 -16.62
N GLY A 540 -1.33 5.54 -16.31
CA GLY A 540 -1.97 5.21 -15.05
C GLY A 540 -2.22 3.72 -14.92
N GLY A 541 -2.52 3.26 -13.71
CA GLY A 541 -2.79 1.84 -13.48
C GLY A 541 -4.04 1.58 -12.66
N SER A 542 -4.75 0.47 -12.95
CA SER A 542 -6.03 0.16 -12.32
C SER A 542 -7.06 1.25 -12.64
N ALA A 543 -7.66 1.91 -11.65
CA ALA A 543 -8.50 3.08 -11.92
C ALA A 543 -7.76 4.13 -12.77
N GLY A 544 -6.49 4.46 -12.50
CA GLY A 544 -5.70 5.34 -13.37
C GLY A 544 -5.54 4.83 -14.80
N GLY A 545 -5.53 3.51 -15.01
CA GLY A 545 -5.56 2.90 -16.34
C GLY A 545 -6.91 3.08 -17.04
N ILE A 546 -8.01 3.07 -16.28
CA ILE A 546 -9.35 3.40 -16.76
C ILE A 546 -9.38 4.86 -17.20
N GLY A 547 -8.95 5.78 -16.31
CA GLY A 547 -8.87 7.21 -16.60
C GLY A 547 -8.03 7.52 -17.84
N THR A 548 -6.86 6.87 -17.98
CA THR A 548 -6.00 6.98 -19.17
C THR A 548 -6.74 6.55 -20.45
N ALA A 549 -7.34 5.36 -20.44
CA ALA A 549 -8.05 4.85 -21.62
C ALA A 549 -9.32 5.66 -21.97
N TYR A 550 -9.98 6.21 -20.96
CA TYR A 550 -11.14 7.08 -21.11
C TYR A 550 -10.73 8.45 -21.67
N ALA A 551 -9.64 9.05 -21.11
CA ALA A 551 -9.14 10.36 -21.52
C ALA A 551 -8.75 10.41 -22.99
N ILE A 552 -8.04 9.41 -23.53
CA ILE A 552 -7.64 9.37 -24.94
C ILE A 552 -8.82 9.17 -25.90
N GLY A 553 -10.00 8.79 -25.40
CA GLY A 553 -11.25 8.79 -26.14
C GLY A 553 -11.96 10.17 -26.17
N LEU A 554 -11.50 11.11 -25.33
CA LEU A 554 -12.05 12.46 -25.21
C LEU A 554 -11.15 13.56 -25.82
N THR A 555 -9.85 13.29 -26.00
CA THR A 555 -8.88 14.27 -26.48
C THR A 555 -7.75 13.63 -27.29
N GLU A 556 -7.22 14.40 -28.25
CA GLU A 556 -6.02 14.06 -29.04
C GLU A 556 -4.76 14.76 -28.53
N ARG A 557 -4.80 15.33 -27.33
CA ARG A 557 -3.76 16.21 -26.77
C ARG A 557 -2.46 15.45 -26.43
N PHE A 558 -2.54 14.14 -26.22
CA PHE A 558 -1.40 13.33 -25.81
C PHE A 558 -0.67 12.71 -26.99
N ASN A 559 0.67 12.82 -26.99
CA ASN A 559 1.52 12.20 -28.00
C ASN A 559 1.50 10.67 -27.92
N ALA A 560 1.42 10.12 -26.71
CA ALA A 560 1.22 8.69 -26.47
C ALA A 560 0.62 8.44 -25.08
N ALA A 561 0.03 7.25 -24.92
CA ALA A 561 -0.61 6.81 -23.68
C ALA A 561 -0.13 5.43 -23.23
N VAL A 562 -0.13 5.19 -21.90
CA VAL A 562 0.14 3.87 -21.32
C VAL A 562 -0.94 3.52 -20.29
N ALA A 563 -1.87 2.64 -20.66
CA ALA A 563 -2.89 2.14 -19.75
C ALA A 563 -2.44 0.80 -19.12
N ALA A 564 -2.04 0.84 -17.84
CA ALA A 564 -1.61 -0.35 -17.14
C ALA A 564 -2.79 -0.99 -16.39
N LYS A 565 -2.99 -2.30 -16.60
CA LYS A 565 -4.05 -3.09 -15.93
C LYS A 565 -5.40 -2.33 -15.87
N PRO A 566 -5.90 -1.84 -17.02
CA PRO A 566 -7.12 -1.05 -17.08
C PRO A 566 -8.37 -1.91 -16.92
N VAL A 567 -9.50 -1.28 -16.60
CA VAL A 567 -10.82 -1.79 -16.96
C VAL A 567 -11.27 -1.07 -18.22
N ILE A 568 -11.66 -1.82 -19.21
CA ILE A 568 -12.08 -1.30 -20.50
C ILE A 568 -13.57 -1.48 -20.74
N ASN A 569 -14.11 -2.58 -20.25
CA ASN A 569 -15.51 -2.91 -20.35
C ASN A 569 -16.03 -3.34 -18.97
N TRP A 570 -16.79 -2.47 -18.34
CA TRP A 570 -17.29 -2.73 -17.00
C TRP A 570 -18.22 -3.96 -16.91
N ILE A 571 -18.85 -4.37 -18.01
CA ILE A 571 -19.71 -5.57 -18.05
C ILE A 571 -18.84 -6.82 -17.88
N SER A 572 -17.84 -7.01 -18.77
CA SER A 572 -16.95 -8.17 -18.71
C SER A 572 -16.14 -8.17 -17.40
N LYS A 573 -15.59 -7.02 -17.00
CA LYS A 573 -14.83 -6.90 -15.76
C LYS A 573 -15.64 -7.31 -14.53
N THR A 574 -16.87 -6.82 -14.40
CA THR A 574 -17.72 -7.15 -13.25
C THR A 574 -17.99 -8.65 -13.16
N LEU A 575 -18.17 -9.33 -14.29
CA LEU A 575 -18.53 -10.75 -14.31
C LEU A 575 -17.33 -11.72 -14.37
N THR A 576 -16.09 -11.19 -14.41
CA THR A 576 -14.87 -12.03 -14.47
C THR A 576 -13.85 -11.71 -13.38
N ALA A 577 -14.00 -10.62 -12.65
CA ALA A 577 -13.06 -10.20 -11.61
C ALA A 577 -13.39 -10.79 -10.23
N ASP A 578 -12.40 -10.79 -9.35
CA ASP A 578 -12.53 -11.23 -7.95
C ASP A 578 -13.38 -10.30 -7.06
N SER A 579 -13.68 -9.09 -7.54
CA SER A 579 -14.38 -8.03 -6.80
C SER A 579 -15.81 -7.77 -7.29
N TYR A 580 -16.42 -8.70 -8.01
CA TYR A 580 -17.73 -8.51 -8.68
C TYR A 580 -18.85 -8.08 -7.73
N ILE A 581 -18.86 -8.58 -6.50
CA ILE A 581 -19.88 -8.25 -5.48
C ILE A 581 -19.85 -6.75 -5.17
N PHE A 582 -18.64 -6.18 -4.99
CA PHE A 582 -18.47 -4.74 -4.76
C PHE A 582 -18.99 -3.90 -5.93
N GLN A 583 -18.69 -4.30 -7.18
CA GLN A 583 -19.18 -3.56 -8.33
C GLN A 583 -20.72 -3.55 -8.40
N ILE A 584 -21.34 -4.70 -8.22
CA ILE A 584 -22.81 -4.84 -8.29
C ILE A 584 -23.48 -4.06 -7.15
N ASN A 585 -22.96 -4.19 -5.92
CA ASN A 585 -23.64 -3.67 -4.73
C ASN A 585 -23.37 -2.18 -4.49
N HIS A 586 -22.20 -1.66 -4.89
CA HIS A 586 -21.76 -0.31 -4.48
C HIS A 586 -21.37 0.59 -5.64
N GLN A 587 -20.67 0.09 -6.67
CA GLN A 587 -20.16 0.91 -7.75
C GLN A 587 -21.18 1.16 -8.85
N PHE A 588 -22.11 0.25 -9.05
CA PHE A 588 -23.25 0.35 -9.92
C PHE A 588 -24.55 0.14 -9.13
N GLN A 589 -25.68 0.56 -9.72
CA GLN A 589 -26.97 0.44 -9.05
C GLN A 589 -27.67 -0.90 -9.32
N GLY A 590 -26.90 -1.97 -9.46
CA GLY A 590 -27.35 -3.32 -9.73
C GLY A 590 -26.49 -4.03 -10.76
N PRO A 591 -26.87 -5.24 -11.16
CA PRO A 591 -26.09 -6.05 -12.08
C PRO A 591 -26.12 -5.52 -13.53
N PRO A 592 -25.14 -5.90 -14.39
CA PRO A 592 -25.04 -5.36 -15.75
C PRO A 592 -26.25 -5.65 -16.65
N TRP A 593 -26.96 -6.76 -16.43
CA TRP A 593 -28.17 -7.08 -17.22
C TRP A 593 -29.40 -6.22 -16.87
N GLU A 594 -29.37 -5.49 -15.75
CA GLU A 594 -30.40 -4.52 -15.35
C GLU A 594 -29.96 -3.08 -15.60
N GLN A 595 -28.65 -2.81 -15.62
CA GLN A 595 -28.06 -1.47 -15.66
C GLN A 595 -27.10 -1.28 -16.85
N PHE A 596 -27.39 -1.92 -17.99
CA PHE A 596 -26.50 -1.99 -19.16
C PHE A 596 -25.94 -0.62 -19.56
N ASP A 597 -26.78 0.39 -19.69
CA ASP A 597 -26.38 1.72 -20.17
C ASP A 597 -25.39 2.41 -19.20
N ALA A 598 -25.58 2.24 -17.89
CA ALA A 598 -24.68 2.78 -16.87
C ALA A 598 -23.29 2.13 -16.95
N TYR A 599 -23.24 0.81 -17.17
CA TYR A 599 -21.99 0.08 -17.37
C TYR A 599 -21.29 0.47 -18.64
N TRP A 600 -22.03 0.53 -19.77
CA TRP A 600 -21.47 0.84 -21.08
C TRP A 600 -20.95 2.26 -21.17
N LYS A 601 -21.71 3.25 -20.69
CA LYS A 601 -21.33 4.67 -20.73
C LYS A 601 -20.03 4.96 -19.98
N ARG A 602 -19.77 4.23 -18.90
CA ARG A 602 -18.56 4.37 -18.08
C ARG A 602 -17.39 3.48 -18.55
N SER A 603 -17.59 2.68 -19.57
CA SER A 603 -16.58 1.82 -20.17
C SER A 603 -15.75 2.58 -21.19
N PRO A 604 -14.41 2.65 -21.06
CA PRO A 604 -13.55 3.27 -22.09
C PRO A 604 -13.77 2.68 -23.50
N LEU A 605 -14.19 1.43 -23.60
CA LEU A 605 -14.50 0.78 -24.88
C LEU A 605 -15.61 1.51 -25.65
N SER A 606 -16.53 2.18 -24.96
CA SER A 606 -17.60 2.96 -25.60
C SER A 606 -17.05 4.16 -26.39
N LEU A 607 -15.85 4.64 -26.05
CA LEU A 607 -15.17 5.77 -26.66
C LEU A 607 -14.05 5.36 -27.63
N VAL A 608 -13.75 4.06 -27.77
CA VAL A 608 -12.62 3.59 -28.59
C VAL A 608 -12.69 4.08 -30.03
N GLY A 609 -13.92 4.32 -30.54
CA GLY A 609 -14.14 4.90 -31.87
C GLY A 609 -13.46 6.25 -32.12
N ASN A 610 -13.19 7.01 -31.06
CA ASN A 610 -12.54 8.35 -31.14
C ASN A 610 -11.03 8.29 -30.97
N VAL A 611 -10.47 7.19 -30.45
CA VAL A 611 -9.05 7.11 -30.09
C VAL A 611 -8.16 7.15 -31.33
N THR A 612 -7.24 8.12 -31.36
CA THR A 612 -6.16 8.27 -32.35
C THR A 612 -4.78 8.17 -31.68
N THR A 613 -4.70 8.40 -30.39
CA THR A 613 -3.46 8.42 -29.60
C THR A 613 -2.76 7.05 -29.61
N PRO A 614 -1.46 6.99 -30.00
CA PRO A 614 -0.65 5.77 -29.87
C PRO A 614 -0.68 5.23 -28.44
N THR A 615 -1.04 3.95 -28.26
CA THR A 615 -1.36 3.42 -26.95
C THR A 615 -0.62 2.13 -26.64
N MET A 616 0.12 2.11 -25.51
CA MET A 616 0.63 0.88 -24.91
C MET A 616 -0.30 0.41 -23.79
N LEU A 617 -0.60 -0.88 -23.82
CA LEU A 617 -1.35 -1.57 -22.77
C LEU A 617 -0.39 -2.50 -22.01
N LEU A 618 -0.48 -2.55 -20.67
CA LEU A 618 0.41 -3.36 -19.85
C LEU A 618 -0.36 -4.04 -18.72
N THR A 619 -0.35 -5.39 -18.65
CA THR A 619 -1.10 -6.13 -17.63
C THR A 619 -0.41 -7.44 -17.24
N GLY A 620 -0.57 -7.84 -15.98
CA GLY A 620 -0.18 -9.14 -15.47
C GLY A 620 -1.08 -10.26 -16.01
N GLU A 621 -0.51 -11.38 -16.41
CA GLU A 621 -1.30 -12.51 -16.95
C GLU A 621 -2.18 -13.20 -15.90
N GLU A 622 -1.83 -13.05 -14.61
CA GLU A 622 -2.58 -13.62 -13.49
C GLU A 622 -3.41 -12.57 -12.73
N ASP A 623 -3.61 -11.39 -13.34
CA ASP A 623 -4.46 -10.36 -12.76
C ASP A 623 -5.92 -10.82 -12.73
N ARG A 624 -6.49 -10.92 -11.51
CA ARG A 624 -7.89 -11.27 -11.26
C ARG A 624 -8.73 -10.07 -10.83
N ARG A 625 -8.11 -8.93 -10.56
CA ARG A 625 -8.78 -7.69 -10.20
C ARG A 625 -9.24 -6.90 -11.44
N THR A 626 -8.36 -6.80 -12.42
CA THR A 626 -8.62 -6.28 -13.77
C THR A 626 -8.08 -7.29 -14.77
N PRO A 627 -8.88 -8.32 -15.09
CA PRO A 627 -8.41 -9.46 -15.87
C PRO A 627 -7.78 -9.06 -17.20
N ILE A 628 -6.76 -9.80 -17.63
CA ILE A 628 -6.00 -9.50 -18.87
C ILE A 628 -6.89 -9.38 -20.10
N SER A 629 -8.05 -10.03 -20.08
CA SER A 629 -9.06 -9.91 -21.15
C SER A 629 -9.56 -8.48 -21.37
N GLU A 630 -9.53 -7.63 -20.32
CA GLU A 630 -9.82 -6.20 -20.46
C GLU A 630 -8.78 -5.50 -21.37
N THR A 631 -7.51 -5.77 -21.10
CA THR A 631 -6.39 -5.30 -21.93
C THR A 631 -6.48 -5.81 -23.37
N GLU A 632 -6.80 -7.09 -23.57
CA GLU A 632 -6.94 -7.72 -24.88
C GLU A 632 -8.09 -7.09 -25.70
N GLN A 633 -9.25 -6.80 -25.11
CA GLN A 633 -10.37 -6.14 -25.76
C GLN A 633 -9.93 -4.78 -26.33
N PHE A 634 -9.28 -3.94 -25.56
CA PHE A 634 -8.88 -2.61 -26.03
C PHE A 634 -7.77 -2.68 -27.07
N TYR A 635 -6.79 -3.55 -26.89
CA TYR A 635 -5.73 -3.78 -27.86
C TYR A 635 -6.28 -4.17 -29.23
N GLN A 636 -7.20 -5.14 -29.26
CA GLN A 636 -7.80 -5.60 -30.52
C GLN A 636 -8.63 -4.49 -31.18
N ALA A 637 -9.39 -3.72 -30.39
CA ALA A 637 -10.18 -2.62 -30.92
C ALA A 637 -9.28 -1.51 -31.54
N LEU A 638 -8.20 -1.14 -30.85
CA LEU A 638 -7.20 -0.16 -31.36
C LEU A 638 -6.54 -0.67 -32.65
N LYS A 639 -6.11 -1.94 -32.67
CA LYS A 639 -5.50 -2.54 -33.87
C LYS A 639 -6.48 -2.61 -35.05
N PHE A 640 -7.72 -2.97 -34.79
CA PHE A 640 -8.78 -2.98 -35.84
C PHE A 640 -9.02 -1.59 -36.43
N LYS A 641 -8.92 -0.53 -35.60
CA LYS A 641 -9.01 0.86 -36.04
C LYS A 641 -7.75 1.37 -36.77
N GLY A 642 -6.65 0.62 -36.77
CA GLY A 642 -5.37 1.07 -37.33
C GLY A 642 -4.58 2.02 -36.42
N VAL A 643 -4.96 2.16 -35.15
CA VAL A 643 -4.17 2.93 -34.16
C VAL A 643 -2.90 2.16 -33.82
N ASP A 644 -1.75 2.87 -33.75
CA ASP A 644 -0.52 2.23 -33.29
C ASP A 644 -0.65 1.83 -31.82
N ALA A 645 -0.67 0.52 -31.57
CA ALA A 645 -0.85 -0.04 -30.25
C ALA A 645 0.07 -1.24 -30.01
N VAL A 646 0.57 -1.36 -28.80
CA VAL A 646 1.31 -2.53 -28.32
C VAL A 646 0.70 -3.04 -27.01
N MET A 647 0.86 -4.33 -26.75
CA MET A 647 0.43 -4.97 -25.52
C MET A 647 1.64 -5.63 -24.84
N VAL A 648 1.96 -5.18 -23.64
CA VAL A 648 3.01 -5.75 -22.79
C VAL A 648 2.35 -6.67 -21.77
N ARG A 649 2.63 -7.96 -21.88
CA ARG A 649 2.15 -8.99 -20.96
C ARG A 649 3.23 -9.33 -19.95
N LEU A 650 2.86 -9.37 -18.67
CA LEU A 650 3.79 -9.69 -17.59
C LEU A 650 3.50 -11.11 -17.05
N PRO A 651 4.26 -12.14 -17.46
CA PRO A 651 4.02 -13.51 -17.04
C PRO A 651 4.07 -13.68 -15.52
N GLY A 652 3.13 -14.45 -14.96
CA GLY A 652 3.05 -14.75 -13.54
C GLY A 652 2.80 -13.53 -12.65
N SER A 653 2.42 -12.37 -13.21
CA SER A 653 2.10 -11.17 -12.44
C SER A 653 0.61 -11.09 -12.18
N ALA A 654 0.25 -10.88 -10.93
CA ALA A 654 -1.07 -10.45 -10.49
C ALA A 654 -1.22 -8.92 -10.62
N HIS A 655 -2.30 -8.36 -10.06
CA HIS A 655 -2.60 -6.92 -10.08
C HIS A 655 -1.47 -6.05 -9.50
N GLY A 656 -0.78 -6.54 -8.47
CA GLY A 656 0.34 -5.86 -7.82
C GLY A 656 1.66 -5.97 -8.60
N ILE A 657 1.76 -5.39 -9.79
CA ILE A 657 2.95 -5.48 -10.68
C ILE A 657 4.25 -5.11 -9.95
N ALA A 658 4.25 -4.02 -9.19
CA ALA A 658 5.44 -3.51 -8.50
C ALA A 658 5.89 -4.34 -7.28
N GLY A 659 5.23 -5.45 -6.98
CA GLY A 659 5.61 -6.35 -5.87
C GLY A 659 6.96 -7.04 -6.07
N ARG A 660 7.52 -7.01 -7.30
CA ARG A 660 8.88 -7.44 -7.62
C ARG A 660 9.66 -6.30 -8.28
N PRO A 661 10.90 -6.01 -7.85
CA PRO A 661 11.69 -4.92 -8.43
C PRO A 661 11.85 -5.01 -9.95
N SER A 662 12.14 -6.19 -10.50
CA SER A 662 12.30 -6.35 -11.95
C SER A 662 11.03 -6.01 -12.74
N ARG A 663 9.84 -6.29 -12.18
CA ARG A 663 8.56 -5.94 -12.82
C ARG A 663 8.27 -4.45 -12.77
N LEU A 664 8.63 -3.78 -11.65
CA LEU A 664 8.60 -2.33 -11.55
C LEU A 664 9.49 -1.72 -12.64
N LEU A 665 10.73 -2.18 -12.74
CA LEU A 665 11.67 -1.73 -13.77
C LEU A 665 11.17 -2.00 -15.18
N SER A 666 10.60 -3.17 -15.44
CA SER A 666 10.00 -3.52 -16.72
C SER A 666 8.86 -2.57 -17.08
N LYS A 667 7.97 -2.27 -16.12
CA LYS A 667 6.87 -1.31 -16.31
C LYS A 667 7.41 0.07 -16.68
N VAL A 668 8.32 0.63 -15.88
CA VAL A 668 8.88 1.97 -16.12
C VAL A 668 9.66 2.00 -17.43
N GLY A 669 10.52 1.00 -17.69
CA GLY A 669 11.32 0.92 -18.89
C GLY A 669 10.49 0.88 -20.17
N HIS A 670 9.43 0.04 -20.22
CA HIS A 670 8.52 0.00 -21.37
C HIS A 670 7.75 1.31 -21.52
N THR A 671 7.30 1.92 -20.42
CA THR A 671 6.59 3.20 -20.44
C THR A 671 7.46 4.31 -21.04
N LEU A 672 8.69 4.45 -20.56
CA LEU A 672 9.64 5.45 -21.08
C LEU A 672 10.00 5.18 -22.55
N ALA A 673 10.31 3.93 -22.90
CA ALA A 673 10.63 3.57 -24.30
C ALA A 673 9.45 3.83 -25.24
N TRP A 674 8.21 3.65 -24.78
CA TRP A 674 7.02 3.99 -25.56
C TRP A 674 6.88 5.49 -25.74
N PHE A 675 7.05 6.30 -24.70
CA PHE A 675 6.95 7.76 -24.77
C PHE A 675 8.07 8.39 -25.63
N GLU A 676 9.31 7.92 -25.47
CA GLU A 676 10.43 8.39 -26.28
C GLU A 676 10.22 8.21 -27.79
N ARG A 677 9.49 7.17 -28.20
CA ARG A 677 9.13 6.92 -29.59
C ARG A 677 8.25 8.01 -30.21
N TYR A 678 7.49 8.74 -29.38
CA TYR A 678 6.54 9.77 -29.83
C TYR A 678 6.92 11.18 -29.37
N ARG A 679 8.12 11.39 -28.89
CA ARG A 679 8.63 12.73 -28.63
C ARG A 679 8.89 13.47 -29.93
N THR A 680 8.41 14.71 -30.05
CA THR A 680 8.53 15.52 -31.29
C THR A 680 9.97 15.85 -31.62
N ASP A 681 10.82 16.10 -30.62
CA ASP A 681 12.25 16.37 -30.80
C ASP A 681 13.04 15.14 -31.29
N GLN A 682 12.62 13.94 -30.97
CA GLN A 682 13.19 12.68 -31.48
C GLN A 682 12.70 12.37 -32.89
N LEU A 683 11.41 12.57 -33.16
CA LEU A 683 10.83 12.40 -34.49
C LEU A 683 11.51 13.33 -35.53
N ALA A 684 11.81 14.57 -35.14
CA ALA A 684 12.54 15.50 -36.00
C ALA A 684 13.97 15.02 -36.30
N LYS A 685 14.67 14.37 -35.35
CA LYS A 685 16.03 13.81 -35.58
C LYS A 685 16.00 12.59 -36.51
N THR A 686 14.98 11.73 -36.41
CA THR A 686 14.84 10.54 -37.28
C THR A 686 14.33 10.88 -38.70
N ALA A 687 13.63 12.01 -38.86
CA ALA A 687 13.14 12.50 -40.14
C ALA A 687 14.19 13.32 -40.92
N ALA A 688 15.26 13.77 -40.26
CA ALA A 688 16.39 14.44 -40.98
C ALA A 688 17.13 13.38 -41.77
N PRO A 689 17.25 13.51 -43.13
CA PRO A 689 18.01 12.55 -43.93
C PRO A 689 19.47 12.57 -43.47
N ASP A 690 20.09 11.40 -43.38
CA ASP A 690 21.53 11.22 -43.18
C ASP A 690 22.30 12.01 -44.25
N SER A 691 22.66 13.24 -43.93
CA SER A 691 23.47 14.09 -44.82
C SER A 691 24.96 13.71 -44.84
N LYS A 692 25.28 12.43 -44.54
CA LYS A 692 26.63 11.87 -44.59
C LYS A 692 26.69 10.51 -45.30
N ALA A 693 26.19 10.46 -46.54
CA ALA A 693 26.55 9.38 -47.46
C ALA A 693 26.65 9.98 -48.86
N ASP A 694 27.75 10.71 -49.12
CA ASP A 694 28.37 10.95 -50.41
C ASP A 694 29.56 11.90 -50.23
N GLN A 695 30.68 11.37 -49.77
CA GLN A 695 32.02 11.84 -50.03
C GLN A 695 32.99 10.75 -49.53
N ASP A 696 33.21 9.75 -50.38
CA ASP A 696 34.51 9.27 -50.87
C ASP A 696 34.32 8.02 -51.76
#